data_cf9af574e41f7a87cf0269f6806f7b0b
#
_entry.id   cf9af574e41f7a87cf0269f6806f7b0b
#
_cell.length_a   1.000
_cell.length_b   1.000
_cell.length_c   1.000
_cell.angle_alpha   90.00
_cell.angle_beta   90.00
_cell.angle_gamma   90.00
#
_symmetry.space_group_name_H-M   'P 1'
#
loop_
_entity.id
_entity.type
_entity.pdbx_description
1 polymer ?
#
loop_
_entity_poly.entity_id
_entity_poly.type
_entity_poly.pdbx_seq_one_letter_code
_entity_poly.pdbx_strand_id
1 'polypeptide(L)'
;MQPIQRVAIVGAGNMGSGIAQKTAQEEFDVQMVDREQQWVDRGQSIISNFLSEAVERRIFSSAQVEAIEGRITGVVGVENTAVNTDLVIEAVFEDFDIKTAVFKTLDKACGPDTILASNTSSLSVNALAEATGRPDRFVGLHFFFHPAKNRLVEVIPAHASSPETVEKVVQYCKMLGKVVIVCADRPGFVVNRFFVPWLNEACLLLEEGVGTAAQIDAVARKAFRIGLGPFGLMNLTGPPIALHSTDYLSEQLKTPRYNGAQNLRDLIDANEQWSLDGDESYSDDQFTAISERLYGVVFGVAAQIVDEGVCSMEDVDRGAKVGLRWARGPFELMNKVGVEASSRMAQAYADLSAESDPSRAWNVPQFFVEQGNTNWTFSYIDTSIEDGVATVTINRPEAMNALNETVVSQLGKALDAVNANDSVHTIVLDGAGKAFVAGADVKFFVDKIRADAISDIVEFTANGHVVLDKLESSSKTTIALTTGLALGGGLELALSCDYRVGTRRTQFRFPETSIGIYPGLGGSQRPARICGIPAARWAVLAGNFMDASTAADLGLLTHLVDVSGVSACVAELVKNGKPTNKYPGQPAQPESAVAVFASSFFSDENMPDLMFGNCPGGFDSQDRNVSRQLKSLSRTAPIALSMASALIDESASTSLSEGLQLELDRLTEIFSTADSLEGLSALIEGRKPTYTNE
;
A
#
# COMPACT_ATOMS: atom_id res chain seq x y z
N MET A 1 20.16 1.58 -14.84
CA MET A 1 19.94 2.96 -14.29
C MET A 1 20.57 3.09 -12.91
N GLN A 2 21.23 4.23 -12.59
CA GLN A 2 21.65 4.46 -11.22
C GLN A 2 20.42 4.86 -10.38
N PRO A 3 20.20 4.25 -9.21
CA PRO A 3 19.07 4.57 -8.34
C PRO A 3 19.29 5.92 -7.64
N ILE A 4 18.17 6.57 -7.25
CA ILE A 4 18.21 7.75 -6.39
C ILE A 4 18.78 7.35 -5.02
N GLN A 5 19.74 8.11 -4.49
CA GLN A 5 20.34 7.93 -3.16
C GLN A 5 20.41 9.23 -2.38
N ARG A 6 20.67 10.35 -3.05
CA ARG A 6 20.81 11.68 -2.46
C ARG A 6 19.66 12.57 -2.87
N VAL A 7 18.90 13.04 -1.88
CA VAL A 7 17.69 13.81 -2.10
C VAL A 7 17.79 15.17 -1.42
N ALA A 8 17.49 16.23 -2.14
CA ALA A 8 17.35 17.55 -1.55
C ALA A 8 15.88 17.93 -1.43
N ILE A 9 15.48 18.40 -0.26
CA ILE A 9 14.13 18.90 0.00
C ILE A 9 14.22 20.41 0.18
N VAL A 10 13.64 21.17 -0.72
CA VAL A 10 13.67 22.65 -0.72
C VAL A 10 12.39 23.18 -0.12
N GLY A 11 12.51 23.83 1.03
CA GLY A 11 11.43 24.27 1.90
C GLY A 11 11.37 23.44 3.18
N ALA A 12 11.71 24.04 4.33
CA ALA A 12 11.76 23.38 5.63
C ALA A 12 10.45 23.58 6.44
N GLY A 13 9.32 23.83 5.75
CA GLY A 13 7.99 23.88 6.36
C GLY A 13 7.44 22.51 6.75
N ASN A 14 6.17 22.44 7.17
CA ASN A 14 5.53 21.20 7.61
C ASN A 14 5.60 20.06 6.57
N MET A 15 5.38 20.38 5.27
CA MET A 15 5.46 19.39 4.20
C MET A 15 6.90 18.95 3.96
N GLY A 16 7.82 19.90 3.75
CA GLY A 16 9.21 19.57 3.47
C GLY A 16 9.89 18.83 4.62
N SER A 17 9.68 19.23 5.87
CA SER A 17 10.19 18.50 7.05
C SER A 17 9.65 17.06 7.10
N GLY A 18 8.37 16.86 6.85
CA GLY A 18 7.77 15.53 6.82
C GLY A 18 8.28 14.65 5.67
N ILE A 19 8.56 15.24 4.49
CA ILE A 19 9.18 14.54 3.35
C ILE A 19 10.63 14.20 3.68
N ALA A 20 11.40 15.15 4.24
CA ALA A 20 12.79 14.94 4.66
C ALA A 20 12.90 13.83 5.71
N GLN A 21 12.07 13.88 6.75
CA GLN A 21 11.99 12.82 7.77
C GLN A 21 11.72 11.46 7.12
N LYS A 22 10.69 11.35 6.27
CA LYS A 22 10.33 10.07 5.65
C LYS A 22 11.44 9.54 4.75
N THR A 23 12.09 10.41 3.99
CA THR A 23 13.21 10.07 3.11
C THR A 23 14.41 9.55 3.91
N ALA A 24 14.81 10.25 4.97
CA ALA A 24 15.91 9.83 5.85
C ALA A 24 15.59 8.55 6.64
N GLN A 25 14.33 8.36 7.06
CA GLN A 25 13.84 7.14 7.70
C GLN A 25 14.01 5.91 6.80
N GLU A 26 13.89 6.09 5.50
CA GLU A 26 14.08 5.04 4.50
C GLU A 26 15.54 5.00 3.97
N GLU A 27 16.45 5.62 4.72
CA GLU A 27 17.90 5.52 4.59
C GLU A 27 18.51 6.21 3.37
N PHE A 28 17.83 7.23 2.84
CA PHE A 28 18.42 8.15 1.87
C PHE A 28 19.21 9.26 2.57
N ASP A 29 20.23 9.76 1.92
CA ASP A 29 20.94 10.97 2.35
C ASP A 29 20.11 12.19 1.95
N VAL A 30 19.81 13.06 2.91
CA VAL A 30 18.89 14.19 2.74
C VAL A 30 19.57 15.51 2.99
N GLN A 31 19.43 16.45 2.06
CA GLN A 31 19.67 17.85 2.28
C GLN A 31 18.32 18.55 2.50
N MET A 32 18.12 19.16 3.67
CA MET A 32 16.96 20.00 3.90
C MET A 32 17.38 21.47 3.71
N VAL A 33 16.87 22.08 2.65
CA VAL A 33 17.30 23.38 2.14
C VAL A 33 16.23 24.41 2.41
N ASP A 34 16.62 25.57 2.97
CA ASP A 34 15.73 26.75 3.03
C ASP A 34 16.56 28.05 2.87
N ARG A 35 15.89 29.17 2.66
CA ARG A 35 16.54 30.46 2.38
C ARG A 35 17.33 31.03 3.56
N GLU A 36 16.93 30.70 4.82
CA GLU A 36 17.50 31.24 6.04
C GLU A 36 17.68 30.15 7.10
N GLN A 37 18.71 30.31 7.96
CA GLN A 37 19.02 29.34 9.01
C GLN A 37 17.85 29.08 9.97
N GLN A 38 17.10 30.11 10.34
CA GLN A 38 15.96 29.96 11.24
C GLN A 38 14.88 28.99 10.72
N TRP A 39 14.68 28.92 9.40
CA TRP A 39 13.72 27.99 8.81
C TRP A 39 14.27 26.56 8.76
N VAL A 40 15.55 26.40 8.51
CA VAL A 40 16.24 25.11 8.60
C VAL A 40 16.15 24.56 10.02
N ASP A 41 16.48 25.39 11.04
CA ASP A 41 16.41 25.00 12.46
C ASP A 41 15.00 24.64 12.88
N ARG A 42 14.00 25.39 12.42
CA ARG A 42 12.58 25.08 12.65
C ARG A 42 12.20 23.72 12.04
N GLY A 43 12.62 23.45 10.81
CA GLY A 43 12.35 22.18 10.14
C GLY A 43 12.98 21.00 10.87
N GLN A 44 14.23 21.13 11.33
CA GLN A 44 14.89 20.13 12.16
C GLN A 44 14.13 19.91 13.49
N SER A 45 13.69 20.98 14.13
CA SER A 45 12.90 20.89 15.37
C SER A 45 11.56 20.17 15.16
N ILE A 46 10.88 20.40 14.04
CA ILE A 46 9.65 19.67 13.69
C ILE A 46 9.95 18.16 13.60
N ILE A 47 11.02 17.77 12.91
CA ILE A 47 11.41 16.37 12.75
C ILE A 47 11.74 15.74 14.11
N SER A 48 12.59 16.38 14.92
CA SER A 48 13.00 15.87 16.23
C SER A 48 11.80 15.68 17.17
N ASN A 49 10.83 16.59 17.17
CA ASN A 49 9.61 16.46 17.96
C ASN A 49 8.80 15.22 17.55
N PHE A 50 8.57 15.01 16.25
CA PHE A 50 7.84 13.83 15.77
C PHE A 50 8.57 12.52 16.05
N LEU A 51 9.89 12.49 15.94
CA LEU A 51 10.70 11.32 16.24
C LEU A 51 10.72 11.01 17.75
N SER A 52 10.76 12.04 18.61
CA SER A 52 10.66 11.88 20.06
C SER A 52 9.33 11.26 20.47
N GLU A 53 8.19 11.74 19.93
CA GLU A 53 6.89 11.08 20.13
C GLU A 53 6.90 9.62 19.69
N ALA A 54 7.58 9.29 18.59
CA ALA A 54 7.66 7.93 18.08
C ALA A 54 8.46 7.01 19.03
N VAL A 55 9.49 7.52 19.72
CA VAL A 55 10.22 6.79 20.77
C VAL A 55 9.31 6.54 21.97
N GLU A 56 8.58 7.55 22.47
CA GLU A 56 7.63 7.40 23.59
C GLU A 56 6.58 6.34 23.29
N ARG A 57 6.09 6.30 22.04
CA ARG A 57 5.13 5.28 21.56
C ARG A 57 5.78 3.94 21.20
N ARG A 58 7.10 3.78 21.38
CA ARG A 58 7.88 2.57 21.05
C ARG A 58 7.79 2.17 19.58
N ILE A 59 7.63 3.14 18.69
CA ILE A 59 7.65 2.93 17.22
C ILE A 59 9.11 2.84 16.75
N PHE A 60 9.98 3.71 17.31
CA PHE A 60 11.42 3.71 17.05
C PHE A 60 12.20 3.57 18.35
N SER A 61 13.40 3.01 18.27
CA SER A 61 14.41 3.10 19.33
C SER A 61 15.20 4.41 19.19
N SER A 62 15.84 4.85 20.29
CA SER A 62 16.70 6.05 20.27
C SER A 62 17.83 5.94 19.23
N ALA A 63 18.42 4.75 19.06
CA ALA A 63 19.46 4.52 18.05
C ALA A 63 18.94 4.67 16.61
N GLN A 64 17.69 4.27 16.34
CA GLN A 64 17.06 4.49 15.04
C GLN A 64 16.81 5.98 14.79
N VAL A 65 16.37 6.72 15.80
CA VAL A 65 16.17 8.18 15.70
C VAL A 65 17.48 8.88 15.41
N GLU A 66 18.55 8.58 16.15
CA GLU A 66 19.89 9.14 15.89
C GLU A 66 20.37 8.85 14.46
N ALA A 67 20.14 7.64 13.97
CA ALA A 67 20.48 7.28 12.59
C ALA A 67 19.65 8.04 11.54
N ILE A 68 18.37 8.32 11.80
CA ILE A 68 17.49 9.10 10.91
C ILE A 68 17.95 10.56 10.88
N GLU A 69 18.15 11.17 12.05
CA GLU A 69 18.59 12.56 12.14
C GLU A 69 19.97 12.77 11.54
N GLY A 70 20.88 11.81 11.74
CA GLY A 70 22.25 11.82 11.19
C GLY A 70 22.31 11.81 9.65
N ARG A 71 21.22 11.42 8.96
CA ARG A 71 21.12 11.49 7.49
C ARG A 71 20.59 12.81 6.96
N ILE A 72 20.15 13.73 7.83
CA ILE A 72 19.56 15.02 7.42
C ILE A 72 20.58 16.13 7.66
N THR A 73 21.04 16.73 6.57
CA THR A 73 21.91 17.90 6.61
C THR A 73 21.10 19.16 6.30
N GLY A 74 21.14 20.15 7.19
CA GLY A 74 20.56 21.47 6.93
C GLY A 74 21.43 22.30 5.99
N VAL A 75 20.84 22.94 5.00
CA VAL A 75 21.53 23.80 4.01
C VAL A 75 20.80 25.12 3.89
N VAL A 76 21.53 26.23 3.94
CA VAL A 76 21.01 27.59 3.76
C VAL A 76 21.31 28.07 2.36
N GLY A 77 20.26 28.57 1.66
CA GLY A 77 20.35 29.06 0.28
C GLY A 77 20.13 27.95 -0.75
N VAL A 78 19.19 28.14 -1.65
CA VAL A 78 18.83 27.17 -2.70
C VAL A 78 20.00 26.92 -3.66
N GLU A 79 20.82 27.94 -3.88
CA GLU A 79 22.03 27.89 -4.71
C GLU A 79 23.13 26.98 -4.13
N ASN A 80 23.03 26.62 -2.85
CA ASN A 80 23.97 25.75 -2.16
C ASN A 80 23.56 24.27 -2.16
N THR A 81 22.48 23.92 -2.88
CA THR A 81 22.10 22.52 -3.10
C THR A 81 23.25 21.78 -3.79
N ALA A 82 23.62 20.60 -3.26
CA ALA A 82 24.78 19.87 -3.75
C ALA A 82 24.62 19.44 -5.22
N VAL A 83 25.65 19.66 -6.01
CA VAL A 83 25.70 19.34 -7.44
C VAL A 83 25.46 17.85 -7.76
N ASN A 84 25.77 16.97 -6.81
CA ASN A 84 25.62 15.51 -6.95
C ASN A 84 24.29 14.98 -6.38
N THR A 85 23.29 15.85 -6.20
CA THR A 85 21.92 15.47 -5.81
C THR A 85 21.26 14.70 -6.95
N ASP A 86 20.61 13.57 -6.63
CA ASP A 86 19.93 12.74 -7.63
C ASP A 86 18.49 13.20 -7.87
N LEU A 87 17.79 13.66 -6.80
CA LEU A 87 16.41 14.16 -6.84
C LEU A 87 16.29 15.39 -5.95
N VAL A 88 15.68 16.44 -6.47
CA VAL A 88 15.22 17.60 -5.68
C VAL A 88 13.71 17.58 -5.59
N ILE A 89 13.16 17.72 -4.38
CA ILE A 89 11.72 17.89 -4.15
C ILE A 89 11.48 19.29 -3.59
N GLU A 90 10.83 20.13 -4.35
CA GLU A 90 10.45 21.46 -3.94
C GLU A 90 9.13 21.43 -3.15
N ALA A 91 9.10 22.03 -1.99
CA ALA A 91 7.96 22.15 -1.07
C ALA A 91 7.88 23.55 -0.44
N VAL A 92 8.12 24.60 -1.24
CA VAL A 92 8.00 25.99 -0.84
C VAL A 92 6.55 26.49 -0.98
N PHE A 93 6.31 27.77 -0.81
CA PHE A 93 4.99 28.40 -0.90
C PHE A 93 4.32 28.08 -2.25
N GLU A 94 2.99 27.88 -2.24
CA GLU A 94 2.19 27.52 -3.42
C GLU A 94 1.93 28.78 -4.28
N ASP A 95 2.98 29.25 -4.95
CA ASP A 95 2.98 30.40 -5.83
C ASP A 95 3.86 30.12 -7.05
N PHE A 96 3.35 30.37 -8.24
CA PHE A 96 3.99 29.99 -9.50
C PHE A 96 5.32 30.72 -9.71
N ASP A 97 5.37 32.02 -9.40
CA ASP A 97 6.58 32.83 -9.62
C ASP A 97 7.67 32.45 -8.62
N ILE A 98 7.31 32.19 -7.35
CA ILE A 98 8.24 31.72 -6.34
C ILE A 98 8.83 30.36 -6.73
N LYS A 99 7.99 29.40 -7.09
CA LYS A 99 8.45 28.07 -7.51
C LYS A 99 9.33 28.12 -8.77
N THR A 100 8.92 28.92 -9.76
CA THR A 100 9.71 29.13 -10.98
C THR A 100 11.09 29.74 -10.67
N ALA A 101 11.18 30.69 -9.75
CA ALA A 101 12.46 31.29 -9.34
C ALA A 101 13.37 30.25 -8.64
N VAL A 102 12.78 29.43 -7.76
CA VAL A 102 13.47 28.32 -7.09
C VAL A 102 14.01 27.32 -8.13
N PHE A 103 13.18 26.86 -9.08
CA PHE A 103 13.61 25.91 -10.10
C PHE A 103 14.70 26.45 -11.03
N LYS A 104 14.64 27.72 -11.40
CA LYS A 104 15.71 28.38 -12.17
C LYS A 104 17.04 28.44 -11.41
N THR A 105 16.99 28.53 -10.09
CA THR A 105 18.19 28.50 -9.24
C THR A 105 18.73 27.08 -9.15
N LEU A 106 17.85 26.09 -8.91
CA LEU A 106 18.21 24.67 -8.84
C LEU A 106 18.78 24.14 -10.16
N ASP A 107 18.23 24.59 -11.28
CA ASP A 107 18.69 24.20 -12.62
C ASP A 107 20.16 24.56 -12.86
N LYS A 108 20.65 25.63 -12.22
CA LYS A 108 22.04 26.06 -12.27
C LYS A 108 22.92 25.39 -11.21
N ALA A 109 22.37 25.11 -10.01
CA ALA A 109 23.11 24.55 -8.88
C ALA A 109 23.35 23.05 -9.02
N CYS A 110 22.35 22.31 -9.51
CA CYS A 110 22.39 20.85 -9.58
C CYS A 110 23.02 20.33 -10.87
N GLY A 111 23.55 19.12 -10.80
CA GLY A 111 24.11 18.42 -11.95
C GLY A 111 23.08 18.16 -13.06
N PRO A 112 23.52 17.88 -14.29
CA PRO A 112 22.60 17.72 -15.44
C PRO A 112 21.68 16.51 -15.31
N ASP A 113 22.06 15.52 -14.49
CA ASP A 113 21.29 14.29 -14.31
C ASP A 113 20.27 14.36 -13.15
N THR A 114 20.29 15.44 -12.37
CA THR A 114 19.36 15.67 -11.26
C THR A 114 17.92 15.77 -11.76
N ILE A 115 17.02 15.00 -11.16
CA ILE A 115 15.58 15.11 -11.39
C ILE A 115 15.05 16.23 -10.49
N LEU A 116 14.20 17.10 -11.04
CA LEU A 116 13.49 18.14 -10.30
C LEU A 116 12.03 17.74 -10.13
N ALA A 117 11.51 17.86 -8.91
CA ALA A 117 10.12 17.53 -8.60
C ALA A 117 9.45 18.66 -7.81
N SER A 118 8.20 18.98 -8.12
CA SER A 118 7.40 19.92 -7.34
C SER A 118 6.35 19.21 -6.48
N ASN A 119 6.29 19.55 -5.20
CA ASN A 119 5.21 19.10 -4.31
C ASN A 119 3.97 20.00 -4.40
N THR A 120 3.75 20.65 -5.54
CA THR A 120 2.54 21.44 -5.77
C THR A 120 1.30 20.59 -5.60
N SER A 121 0.23 21.18 -5.05
CA SER A 121 -1.09 20.55 -4.93
C SER A 121 -2.06 20.96 -6.03
N SER A 122 -1.70 22.01 -6.80
CA SER A 122 -2.65 22.70 -7.68
C SER A 122 -2.05 23.26 -8.96
N LEU A 123 -0.79 23.74 -8.93
CA LEU A 123 -0.17 24.40 -10.08
C LEU A 123 0.13 23.41 -11.21
N SER A 124 0.05 23.87 -12.46
CA SER A 124 0.40 23.04 -13.63
C SER A 124 1.85 22.61 -13.60
N VAL A 125 2.05 21.30 -13.59
CA VAL A 125 3.37 20.65 -13.63
C VAL A 125 4.04 20.92 -14.97
N ASN A 126 3.28 20.97 -16.06
CA ASN A 126 3.78 21.33 -17.39
C ASN A 126 4.38 22.74 -17.41
N ALA A 127 3.65 23.73 -16.86
CA ALA A 127 4.13 25.11 -16.84
C ALA A 127 5.39 25.28 -15.96
N LEU A 128 5.49 24.56 -14.84
CA LEU A 128 6.69 24.54 -14.01
C LEU A 128 7.87 23.86 -14.71
N ALA A 129 7.63 22.76 -15.43
CA ALA A 129 8.67 22.06 -16.20
C ALA A 129 9.25 22.95 -17.31
N GLU A 130 8.40 23.68 -18.05
CA GLU A 130 8.81 24.61 -19.11
C GLU A 130 9.68 25.75 -18.59
N ALA A 131 9.56 26.10 -17.31
CA ALA A 131 10.40 27.13 -16.68
C ALA A 131 11.82 26.64 -16.33
N THR A 132 12.12 25.35 -16.51
CA THR A 132 13.43 24.74 -16.27
C THR A 132 14.19 24.47 -17.58
N GLY A 133 15.52 24.29 -17.50
CA GLY A 133 16.33 23.85 -18.63
C GLY A 133 16.32 22.34 -18.89
N ARG A 134 15.56 21.56 -18.08
CA ARG A 134 15.50 20.08 -18.13
C ARG A 134 14.07 19.54 -17.98
N PRO A 135 13.13 19.91 -18.85
CA PRO A 135 11.73 19.49 -18.71
C PRO A 135 11.54 17.96 -18.85
N ASP A 136 12.48 17.25 -19.48
CA ASP A 136 12.53 15.79 -19.55
C ASP A 136 12.86 15.12 -18.21
N ARG A 137 13.41 15.87 -17.25
CA ARG A 137 13.76 15.45 -15.89
C ARG A 137 12.95 16.18 -14.82
N PHE A 138 11.72 16.51 -15.15
CA PHE A 138 10.79 17.20 -14.26
C PHE A 138 9.51 16.40 -14.05
N VAL A 139 8.99 16.37 -12.81
CA VAL A 139 7.69 15.78 -12.45
C VAL A 139 7.01 16.56 -11.33
N GLY A 140 5.70 16.48 -11.26
CA GLY A 140 4.96 16.73 -10.03
C GLY A 140 5.11 15.54 -9.09
N LEU A 141 5.25 15.80 -7.79
CA LEU A 141 5.37 14.77 -6.77
C LEU A 141 4.56 15.20 -5.53
N HIS A 142 3.25 15.00 -5.60
CA HIS A 142 2.31 15.51 -4.62
C HIS A 142 2.16 14.56 -3.43
N PHE A 143 2.72 14.95 -2.29
CA PHE A 143 2.57 14.27 -1.00
C PHE A 143 1.37 14.79 -0.25
N PHE A 144 0.63 13.89 0.38
CA PHE A 144 -0.50 14.24 1.23
C PHE A 144 -0.07 14.49 2.68
N PHE A 145 -0.78 15.36 3.38
CA PHE A 145 -0.54 15.62 4.80
C PHE A 145 -0.90 14.38 5.65
N HIS A 146 -0.13 13.97 6.59
CA HIS A 146 1.25 14.25 6.98
C HIS A 146 2.20 13.34 6.19
N PRO A 147 3.22 13.88 5.49
CA PRO A 147 4.02 13.09 4.55
C PRO A 147 4.66 11.84 5.14
N ALA A 148 5.07 11.86 6.41
CA ALA A 148 5.66 10.69 7.05
C ALA A 148 4.61 9.60 7.42
N LYS A 149 3.33 9.96 7.54
CA LYS A 149 2.25 9.05 7.98
C LYS A 149 1.31 8.64 6.84
N ASN A 150 0.94 9.58 5.95
CA ASN A 150 0.10 9.29 4.79
C ASN A 150 0.90 8.51 3.76
N ARG A 151 0.32 7.42 3.28
CA ARG A 151 1.01 6.52 2.34
C ARG A 151 0.83 6.90 0.89
N LEU A 152 -0.12 7.78 0.56
CA LEU A 152 -0.41 8.16 -0.82
C LEU A 152 0.60 9.19 -1.34
N VAL A 153 0.98 9.03 -2.60
CA VAL A 153 1.70 10.02 -3.40
C VAL A 153 1.15 9.99 -4.82
N GLU A 154 0.87 11.15 -5.38
CA GLU A 154 0.59 11.31 -6.81
C GLU A 154 1.87 11.72 -7.52
N VAL A 155 2.23 10.99 -8.57
CA VAL A 155 3.32 11.31 -9.51
C VAL A 155 2.69 11.85 -10.78
N ILE A 156 3.01 13.08 -11.14
CA ILE A 156 2.41 13.81 -12.24
C ILE A 156 3.50 14.09 -13.27
N PRO A 157 3.65 13.27 -14.33
CA PRO A 157 4.57 13.56 -15.41
C PRO A 157 4.18 14.85 -16.14
N ALA A 158 5.15 15.71 -16.43
CA ALA A 158 4.98 16.75 -17.43
C ALA A 158 4.97 16.12 -18.84
N HIS A 159 4.44 16.81 -19.83
CA HIS A 159 4.42 16.30 -21.21
C HIS A 159 5.81 15.93 -21.76
N ALA A 160 6.84 16.65 -21.31
CA ALA A 160 8.21 16.40 -21.71
C ALA A 160 8.95 15.39 -20.80
N SER A 161 8.38 14.96 -19.67
CA SER A 161 9.03 14.02 -18.76
C SER A 161 9.39 12.73 -19.48
N SER A 162 10.64 12.30 -19.35
CA SER A 162 11.06 11.03 -19.93
C SER A 162 10.48 9.85 -19.14
N PRO A 163 10.16 8.72 -19.80
CA PRO A 163 9.72 7.50 -19.12
C PRO A 163 10.70 7.06 -18.02
N GLU A 164 12.00 7.20 -18.26
CA GLU A 164 13.06 6.90 -17.29
C GLU A 164 12.96 7.77 -16.03
N THR A 165 12.68 9.07 -16.18
CA THR A 165 12.47 9.99 -15.05
C THR A 165 11.28 9.55 -14.20
N VAL A 166 10.16 9.25 -14.84
CA VAL A 166 8.93 8.79 -14.16
C VAL A 166 9.18 7.49 -13.41
N GLU A 167 9.82 6.51 -14.06
CA GLU A 167 10.13 5.23 -13.44
C GLU A 167 11.04 5.38 -12.21
N LYS A 168 12.11 6.17 -12.30
CA LYS A 168 13.00 6.44 -11.16
C LYS A 168 12.27 7.06 -9.97
N VAL A 169 11.37 8.02 -10.22
CA VAL A 169 10.58 8.67 -9.16
C VAL A 169 9.56 7.71 -8.57
N VAL A 170 8.89 6.90 -9.39
CA VAL A 170 7.98 5.84 -8.92
C VAL A 170 8.73 4.83 -8.04
N GLN A 171 9.93 4.39 -8.46
CA GLN A 171 10.76 3.49 -7.65
C GLN A 171 11.19 4.14 -6.32
N TYR A 172 11.60 5.41 -6.34
CA TYR A 172 11.88 6.16 -5.12
C TYR A 172 10.67 6.17 -4.17
N CYS A 173 9.48 6.47 -4.67
CA CYS A 173 8.26 6.46 -3.87
C CYS A 173 7.93 5.07 -3.31
N LYS A 174 8.12 4.00 -4.09
CA LYS A 174 7.99 2.61 -3.62
C LYS A 174 8.99 2.32 -2.48
N MET A 175 10.22 2.79 -2.61
CA MET A 175 11.24 2.66 -1.55
C MET A 175 10.88 3.44 -0.29
N LEU A 176 10.14 4.55 -0.39
CA LEU A 176 9.55 5.23 0.77
C LEU A 176 8.36 4.45 1.38
N GLY A 177 7.95 3.32 0.82
CA GLY A 177 6.76 2.57 1.23
C GLY A 177 5.46 3.30 0.89
N LYS A 178 5.49 4.15 -0.14
CA LYS A 178 4.32 4.87 -0.63
C LYS A 178 3.49 4.01 -1.58
N VAL A 179 2.22 4.31 -1.60
CA VAL A 179 1.27 3.90 -2.64
C VAL A 179 1.27 5.00 -3.69
N VAL A 180 1.61 4.66 -4.91
CA VAL A 180 1.81 5.61 -6.00
C VAL A 180 0.62 5.58 -6.94
N ILE A 181 0.11 6.76 -7.28
CA ILE A 181 -0.77 7.00 -8.42
C ILE A 181 0.01 7.80 -9.45
N VAL A 182 0.09 7.31 -10.67
CA VAL A 182 0.62 8.08 -11.80
C VAL A 182 -0.57 8.68 -12.55
N CYS A 183 -0.63 10.02 -12.64
CA CYS A 183 -1.78 10.70 -13.23
C CYS A 183 -1.37 11.85 -14.14
N ALA A 184 -2.27 12.23 -15.06
CA ALA A 184 -2.06 13.36 -15.93
C ALA A 184 -2.10 14.70 -15.16
N ASP A 185 -1.36 15.69 -15.68
CA ASP A 185 -1.39 17.08 -15.18
C ASP A 185 -2.74 17.73 -15.51
N ARG A 186 -3.67 17.62 -14.57
CA ARG A 186 -5.01 18.23 -14.62
C ARG A 186 -5.31 18.92 -13.28
N PRO A 187 -6.09 20.01 -13.26
CA PRO A 187 -6.42 20.73 -12.03
C PRO A 187 -7.01 19.82 -10.97
N GLY A 188 -6.40 19.83 -9.77
CA GLY A 188 -6.77 18.96 -8.64
C GLY A 188 -6.28 17.52 -8.75
N PHE A 189 -5.51 17.17 -9.78
CA PHE A 189 -4.99 15.82 -10.05
C PHE A 189 -6.08 14.75 -9.91
N VAL A 190 -5.95 13.82 -8.98
CA VAL A 190 -6.94 12.77 -8.74
C VAL A 190 -7.76 13.06 -7.49
N VAL A 191 -7.11 13.11 -6.33
CA VAL A 191 -7.83 13.12 -5.04
C VAL A 191 -8.51 14.45 -4.80
N ASN A 192 -7.81 15.57 -4.94
CA ASN A 192 -8.39 16.88 -4.70
C ASN A 192 -9.54 17.16 -5.68
N ARG A 193 -9.51 16.59 -6.90
CA ARG A 193 -10.52 16.80 -7.93
C ARG A 193 -11.92 16.34 -7.53
N PHE A 194 -12.07 15.20 -6.82
CA PHE A 194 -13.37 14.73 -6.33
C PHE A 194 -13.61 15.10 -4.86
N PHE A 195 -12.55 15.26 -4.08
CA PHE A 195 -12.65 15.49 -2.65
C PHE A 195 -13.03 16.94 -2.30
N VAL A 196 -12.42 17.92 -2.97
CA VAL A 196 -12.71 19.34 -2.73
C VAL A 196 -14.16 19.70 -3.06
N PRO A 197 -14.76 19.28 -4.19
CA PRO A 197 -16.18 19.47 -4.46
C PRO A 197 -17.09 18.80 -3.43
N TRP A 198 -16.70 17.65 -2.88
CA TRP A 198 -17.46 16.98 -1.81
C TRP A 198 -17.52 17.82 -0.53
N LEU A 199 -16.42 18.50 -0.15
CA LEU A 199 -16.41 19.45 0.96
C LEU A 199 -17.32 20.65 0.69
N ASN A 200 -17.22 21.21 -0.51
CA ASN A 200 -18.03 22.38 -0.91
C ASN A 200 -19.52 22.05 -0.96
N GLU A 201 -19.86 20.85 -1.43
CA GLU A 201 -21.24 20.40 -1.51
C GLU A 201 -21.90 20.26 -0.12
N ALA A 202 -21.12 19.86 0.89
CA ALA A 202 -21.59 19.88 2.27
C ALA A 202 -21.91 21.30 2.76
N CYS A 203 -21.13 22.31 2.35
CA CYS A 203 -21.38 23.71 2.67
C CYS A 203 -22.68 24.19 1.96
N LEU A 204 -22.92 23.81 0.71
CA LEU A 204 -24.15 24.15 -0.01
C LEU A 204 -25.40 23.51 0.63
N LEU A 205 -25.31 22.25 1.04
CA LEU A 205 -26.37 21.57 1.79
C LEU A 205 -26.74 22.30 3.09
N LEU A 206 -25.74 22.87 3.78
CA LEU A 206 -25.95 23.68 4.97
C LEU A 206 -26.62 25.02 4.62
N GLU A 207 -26.20 25.71 3.55
CA GLU A 207 -26.84 26.96 3.07
C GLU A 207 -28.30 26.77 2.70
N GLU A 208 -28.62 25.64 2.07
CA GLU A 208 -29.96 25.28 1.66
C GLU A 208 -30.83 24.84 2.83
N GLY A 209 -30.27 24.68 4.03
CA GLY A 209 -31.01 24.27 5.22
C GLY A 209 -31.47 22.81 5.21
N VAL A 210 -30.83 21.92 4.41
CA VAL A 210 -31.16 20.49 4.34
C VAL A 210 -30.80 19.78 5.65
N GLY A 211 -29.78 20.27 6.36
CA GLY A 211 -29.38 19.81 7.68
C GLY A 211 -28.43 20.76 8.36
N THR A 212 -28.18 20.59 9.65
CA THR A 212 -27.11 21.27 10.39
C THR A 212 -25.75 20.67 10.03
N ALA A 213 -24.66 21.37 10.32
CA ALA A 213 -23.31 20.85 10.10
C ALA A 213 -23.09 19.49 10.81
N ALA A 214 -23.59 19.34 12.04
CA ALA A 214 -23.52 18.09 12.79
C ALA A 214 -24.30 16.94 12.12
N GLN A 215 -25.50 17.20 11.59
CA GLN A 215 -26.31 16.21 10.88
C GLN A 215 -25.65 15.80 9.56
N ILE A 216 -25.17 16.77 8.77
CA ILE A 216 -24.49 16.49 7.49
C ILE A 216 -23.23 15.66 7.72
N ASP A 217 -22.43 15.99 8.75
CA ASP A 217 -21.26 15.20 9.16
C ASP A 217 -21.66 13.78 9.57
N ALA A 218 -22.72 13.61 10.34
CA ALA A 218 -23.19 12.30 10.78
C ALA A 218 -23.65 11.43 9.60
N VAL A 219 -24.40 12.00 8.65
CA VAL A 219 -24.80 11.31 7.41
C VAL A 219 -23.59 10.95 6.56
N ALA A 220 -22.65 11.88 6.35
CA ALA A 220 -21.44 11.64 5.58
C ALA A 220 -20.59 10.52 6.18
N ARG A 221 -20.40 10.51 7.52
CA ARG A 221 -19.69 9.43 8.22
C ARG A 221 -20.32 8.07 7.97
N LYS A 222 -21.65 7.98 8.02
CA LYS A 222 -22.37 6.72 7.80
C LYS A 222 -22.35 6.29 6.33
N ALA A 223 -22.59 7.22 5.40
CA ALA A 223 -22.68 6.95 3.97
C ALA A 223 -21.34 6.48 3.39
N PHE A 224 -20.26 7.20 3.68
CA PHE A 224 -18.92 6.91 3.19
C PHE A 224 -18.10 5.99 4.11
N ARG A 225 -18.60 5.70 5.32
CA ARG A 225 -17.88 4.94 6.37
C ARG A 225 -16.51 5.54 6.68
N ILE A 226 -16.51 6.82 7.04
CA ILE A 226 -15.34 7.63 7.37
C ILE A 226 -15.37 8.07 8.83
N GLY A 227 -14.20 8.36 9.40
CA GLY A 227 -14.10 8.76 10.81
C GLY A 227 -14.49 10.21 11.06
N LEU A 228 -14.25 11.12 10.09
CA LEU A 228 -14.59 12.53 10.16
C LEU A 228 -15.47 12.90 8.97
N GLY A 229 -16.54 13.65 9.22
CA GLY A 229 -17.33 14.24 8.16
C GLY A 229 -16.67 15.50 7.56
N PRO A 230 -17.31 16.12 6.53
CA PRO A 230 -16.73 17.23 5.80
C PRO A 230 -16.38 18.44 6.68
N PHE A 231 -17.26 18.83 7.60
CA PHE A 231 -17.03 19.98 8.46
C PHE A 231 -15.99 19.73 9.55
N GLY A 232 -16.02 18.53 10.18
CA GLY A 232 -14.98 18.12 11.12
C GLY A 232 -13.61 18.07 10.47
N LEU A 233 -13.54 17.66 9.22
CA LEU A 233 -12.30 17.61 8.46
C LEU A 233 -11.82 19.02 8.07
N MET A 234 -12.71 19.92 7.64
CA MET A 234 -12.36 21.33 7.38
C MET A 234 -11.85 22.03 8.63
N ASN A 235 -12.45 21.76 9.80
CA ASN A 235 -11.95 22.30 11.07
C ASN A 235 -10.53 21.80 11.39
N LEU A 236 -10.24 20.53 11.09
CA LEU A 236 -8.92 19.93 11.32
C LEU A 236 -7.83 20.47 10.38
N THR A 237 -8.18 20.68 9.12
CA THR A 237 -7.22 21.09 8.06
C THR A 237 -7.14 22.60 7.89
N GLY A 238 -8.15 23.33 8.32
CA GLY A 238 -8.32 24.77 8.17
C GLY A 238 -9.28 25.12 7.02
N PRO A 239 -10.43 25.78 7.30
CA PRO A 239 -11.41 26.19 6.30
C PRO A 239 -10.82 27.00 5.11
N PRO A 240 -9.82 27.89 5.30
CA PRO A 240 -9.20 28.62 4.20
C PRO A 240 -8.58 27.73 3.11
N ILE A 241 -8.06 26.54 3.48
CA ILE A 241 -7.48 25.60 2.52
C ILE A 241 -8.57 25.04 1.59
N ALA A 242 -9.75 24.70 2.14
CA ALA A 242 -10.89 24.21 1.38
C ALA A 242 -11.38 25.27 0.39
N LEU A 243 -11.54 26.52 0.83
CA LEU A 243 -11.99 27.62 -0.03
C LEU A 243 -10.99 27.90 -1.15
N HIS A 244 -9.72 28.05 -0.83
CA HIS A 244 -8.68 28.28 -1.83
C HIS A 244 -8.66 27.19 -2.91
N SER A 245 -8.76 25.91 -2.48
CA SER A 245 -8.77 24.78 -3.41
C SER A 245 -10.01 24.76 -4.29
N THR A 246 -11.17 25.12 -3.75
CA THR A 246 -12.44 25.20 -4.48
C THR A 246 -12.39 26.30 -5.56
N ASP A 247 -11.99 27.51 -5.17
CA ASP A 247 -11.89 28.65 -6.08
C ASP A 247 -10.84 28.39 -7.17
N TYR A 248 -9.70 27.77 -6.82
CA TYR A 248 -8.68 27.37 -7.78
C TYR A 248 -9.25 26.39 -8.83
N LEU A 249 -9.97 25.35 -8.41
CA LEU A 249 -10.60 24.40 -9.34
C LEU A 249 -11.60 25.11 -10.27
N SER A 250 -12.39 26.05 -9.74
CA SER A 250 -13.35 26.83 -10.53
C SER A 250 -12.67 27.65 -11.61
N GLU A 251 -11.58 28.33 -11.26
CA GLU A 251 -10.81 29.17 -12.18
C GLU A 251 -10.12 28.33 -13.26
N GLN A 252 -9.42 27.25 -12.86
CA GLN A 252 -8.65 26.43 -13.78
C GLN A 252 -9.53 25.59 -14.72
N LEU A 253 -10.65 25.08 -14.23
CA LEU A 253 -11.61 24.31 -15.02
C LEU A 253 -12.61 25.21 -15.77
N LYS A 254 -12.53 26.54 -15.54
CA LYS A 254 -13.40 27.55 -16.16
C LYS A 254 -14.89 27.24 -15.99
N THR A 255 -15.26 26.77 -14.82
CA THR A 255 -16.65 26.47 -14.47
C THR A 255 -16.99 26.91 -13.04
N PRO A 256 -18.06 27.68 -12.85
CA PRO A 256 -18.49 28.09 -11.52
C PRO A 256 -19.04 26.95 -10.67
N ARG A 257 -19.14 25.74 -11.21
CA ARG A 257 -19.56 24.54 -10.46
C ARG A 257 -18.72 24.33 -9.19
N TYR A 258 -17.46 24.70 -9.23
CA TYR A 258 -16.53 24.57 -8.11
C TYR A 258 -16.39 25.85 -7.29
N ASN A 259 -17.18 26.89 -7.52
CA ASN A 259 -17.11 28.10 -6.69
C ASN A 259 -17.39 27.79 -5.23
N GLY A 260 -16.56 28.32 -4.34
CA GLY A 260 -16.70 28.15 -2.92
C GLY A 260 -18.05 28.70 -2.41
N ALA A 261 -18.72 27.94 -1.55
CA ALA A 261 -19.98 28.33 -0.92
C ALA A 261 -19.84 29.63 -0.12
N GLN A 262 -20.91 30.43 -0.05
CA GLN A 262 -20.87 31.73 0.62
C GLN A 262 -20.65 31.60 2.14
N ASN A 263 -21.33 30.63 2.76
CA ASN A 263 -21.17 30.37 4.19
C ASN A 263 -19.71 29.97 4.58
N LEU A 264 -18.96 29.33 3.66
CA LEU A 264 -17.55 29.04 3.88
C LEU A 264 -16.72 30.32 3.83
N ARG A 265 -17.04 31.26 2.95
CA ARG A 265 -16.40 32.60 2.89
C ARG A 265 -16.69 33.39 4.16
N ASP A 266 -17.97 33.45 4.54
CA ASP A 266 -18.42 34.19 5.73
C ASP A 266 -17.77 33.65 7.01
N LEU A 267 -17.64 32.32 7.13
CA LEU A 267 -16.95 31.66 8.25
C LEU A 267 -15.48 32.07 8.34
N ILE A 268 -14.78 32.13 7.19
CA ILE A 268 -13.37 32.50 7.13
C ILE A 268 -13.19 34.00 7.47
N ASP A 269 -14.04 34.86 6.94
CA ASP A 269 -14.02 36.29 7.22
C ASP A 269 -14.29 36.59 8.71
N ALA A 270 -15.14 35.77 9.36
CA ALA A 270 -15.37 35.82 10.80
C ALA A 270 -14.22 35.20 11.63
N ASN A 271 -13.26 34.54 11.00
CA ASN A 271 -12.20 33.77 11.67
C ASN A 271 -12.75 32.71 12.65
N GLU A 272 -13.80 32.02 12.24
CA GLU A 272 -14.51 31.01 13.01
C GLU A 272 -14.23 29.60 12.49
N GLN A 273 -14.76 28.60 13.22
CA GLN A 273 -14.80 27.20 12.83
C GLN A 273 -16.24 26.71 12.75
N TRP A 274 -16.49 25.66 11.99
CA TRP A 274 -17.80 25.03 11.95
C TRP A 274 -18.23 24.51 13.33
N SER A 275 -19.38 24.94 13.83
CA SER A 275 -19.94 24.36 15.05
C SER A 275 -20.49 22.98 14.76
N LEU A 276 -19.96 21.97 15.46
CA LEU A 276 -20.43 20.60 15.44
C LEU A 276 -21.18 20.24 16.74
N ASP A 277 -21.39 21.23 17.61
CA ASP A 277 -22.16 21.08 18.83
C ASP A 277 -23.64 21.06 18.46
N GLY A 278 -24.31 19.92 18.62
CA GLY A 278 -25.72 19.79 18.30
C GLY A 278 -26.21 18.36 18.18
N ASP A 279 -27.51 18.24 17.89
CA ASP A 279 -28.11 16.93 17.62
C ASP A 279 -27.64 16.39 16.27
N GLU A 280 -27.02 15.21 16.28
CA GLU A 280 -26.60 14.48 15.09
C GLU A 280 -27.73 13.61 14.50
N SER A 281 -28.92 13.58 15.13
CA SER A 281 -30.05 12.78 14.65
C SER A 281 -30.62 13.35 13.35
N TYR A 282 -31.03 12.49 12.46
CA TYR A 282 -31.59 12.82 11.15
C TYR A 282 -32.72 11.84 10.80
N SER A 283 -33.71 12.29 10.03
CA SER A 283 -34.74 11.43 9.45
C SER A 283 -34.17 10.61 8.27
N ASP A 284 -34.90 9.57 7.85
CA ASP A 284 -34.55 8.80 6.66
C ASP A 284 -34.58 9.67 5.39
N ASP A 285 -35.51 10.63 5.29
CA ASP A 285 -35.57 11.57 4.18
C ASP A 285 -34.36 12.50 4.16
N GLN A 286 -33.92 13.01 5.33
CA GLN A 286 -32.68 13.80 5.42
C GLN A 286 -31.45 12.98 5.08
N PHE A 287 -31.39 11.72 5.56
CA PHE A 287 -30.30 10.82 5.20
C PHE A 287 -30.22 10.64 3.68
N THR A 288 -31.34 10.40 3.03
CA THR A 288 -31.42 10.22 1.58
C THR A 288 -30.99 11.49 0.86
N ALA A 289 -31.58 12.64 1.19
CA ALA A 289 -31.28 13.91 0.52
C ALA A 289 -29.79 14.30 0.62
N ILE A 290 -29.18 14.17 1.81
CA ILE A 290 -27.79 14.51 2.04
C ILE A 290 -26.86 13.48 1.36
N SER A 291 -27.11 12.17 1.56
CA SER A 291 -26.22 11.14 1.04
C SER A 291 -26.24 11.06 -0.48
N GLU A 292 -27.40 11.15 -1.13
CA GLU A 292 -27.51 11.12 -2.59
C GLU A 292 -26.84 12.33 -3.23
N ARG A 293 -26.91 13.51 -2.61
CA ARG A 293 -26.25 14.71 -3.07
C ARG A 293 -24.71 14.59 -2.99
N LEU A 294 -24.21 14.11 -1.84
CA LEU A 294 -22.78 13.86 -1.64
C LEU A 294 -22.25 12.72 -2.52
N TYR A 295 -23.04 11.67 -2.75
CA TYR A 295 -22.71 10.62 -3.73
C TYR A 295 -22.71 11.16 -5.16
N GLY A 296 -23.70 11.95 -5.53
CA GLY A 296 -23.82 12.51 -6.88
C GLY A 296 -22.58 13.29 -7.31
N VAL A 297 -22.07 14.19 -6.45
CA VAL A 297 -20.87 14.96 -6.75
C VAL A 297 -19.62 14.06 -6.84
N VAL A 298 -19.44 13.11 -5.91
CA VAL A 298 -18.28 12.21 -5.90
C VAL A 298 -18.29 11.29 -7.11
N PHE A 299 -19.43 10.65 -7.41
CA PHE A 299 -19.55 9.70 -8.51
C PHE A 299 -19.38 10.37 -9.87
N GLY A 300 -20.03 11.51 -10.06
CA GLY A 300 -19.93 12.26 -11.29
C GLY A 300 -18.49 12.75 -11.58
N VAL A 301 -17.83 13.32 -10.57
CA VAL A 301 -16.44 13.79 -10.73
C VAL A 301 -15.45 12.62 -10.87
N ALA A 302 -15.63 11.52 -10.12
CA ALA A 302 -14.81 10.33 -10.27
C ALA A 302 -14.90 9.75 -11.70
N ALA A 303 -16.10 9.69 -12.26
CA ALA A 303 -16.29 9.28 -13.65
C ALA A 303 -15.61 10.23 -14.63
N GLN A 304 -15.70 11.57 -14.43
CA GLN A 304 -14.98 12.53 -15.26
C GLN A 304 -13.46 12.37 -15.23
N ILE A 305 -12.87 12.08 -14.07
CA ILE A 305 -11.42 11.83 -13.93
C ILE A 305 -10.99 10.71 -14.86
N VAL A 306 -11.76 9.61 -14.90
CA VAL A 306 -11.47 8.46 -15.77
C VAL A 306 -11.73 8.79 -17.25
N ASP A 307 -12.85 9.45 -17.56
CA ASP A 307 -13.22 9.86 -18.92
C ASP A 307 -12.18 10.81 -19.56
N GLU A 308 -11.63 11.72 -18.77
CA GLU A 308 -10.57 12.64 -19.18
C GLU A 308 -9.18 11.97 -19.28
N GLY A 309 -9.06 10.68 -18.97
CA GLY A 309 -7.81 9.94 -18.98
C GLY A 309 -6.79 10.44 -17.95
N VAL A 310 -7.27 10.99 -16.82
CA VAL A 310 -6.38 11.47 -15.75
C VAL A 310 -5.68 10.30 -15.08
N CYS A 311 -6.43 9.26 -14.71
CA CYS A 311 -5.94 7.99 -14.19
C CYS A 311 -7.00 6.89 -14.35
N SER A 312 -6.67 5.66 -13.91
CA SER A 312 -7.61 4.54 -13.90
C SER A 312 -8.64 4.65 -12.76
N MET A 313 -9.74 3.89 -12.84
CA MET A 313 -10.74 3.82 -11.76
C MET A 313 -10.15 3.21 -10.48
N GLU A 314 -9.20 2.27 -10.62
CA GLU A 314 -8.46 1.69 -9.50
C GLU A 314 -7.65 2.76 -8.76
N ASP A 315 -7.05 3.70 -9.49
CA ASP A 315 -6.28 4.80 -8.92
C ASP A 315 -7.17 5.84 -8.23
N VAL A 316 -8.34 6.13 -8.77
CA VAL A 316 -9.34 6.96 -8.08
C VAL A 316 -9.73 6.35 -6.74
N ASP A 317 -10.07 5.05 -6.74
CA ASP A 317 -10.44 4.32 -5.52
C ASP A 317 -9.28 4.22 -4.53
N ARG A 318 -8.07 3.99 -5.03
CA ARG A 318 -6.83 3.98 -4.25
C ARG A 318 -6.57 5.33 -3.60
N GLY A 319 -6.78 6.42 -4.34
CA GLY A 319 -6.69 7.78 -3.83
C GLY A 319 -7.60 8.04 -2.64
N ALA A 320 -8.86 7.64 -2.74
CA ALA A 320 -9.83 7.76 -1.65
C ALA A 320 -9.46 6.89 -0.42
N LYS A 321 -9.13 5.62 -0.66
CA LYS A 321 -8.85 4.64 0.42
C LYS A 321 -7.55 4.95 1.17
N VAL A 322 -6.50 5.29 0.45
CA VAL A 322 -5.16 5.52 1.04
C VAL A 322 -4.97 6.98 1.46
N GLY A 323 -5.34 7.92 0.59
CA GLY A 323 -5.15 9.36 0.82
C GLY A 323 -6.11 9.92 1.85
N LEU A 324 -7.39 9.59 1.73
CA LEU A 324 -8.47 10.13 2.57
C LEU A 324 -8.94 9.15 3.66
N ARG A 325 -8.43 7.91 3.67
CA ARG A 325 -8.86 6.84 4.60
C ARG A 325 -10.35 6.49 4.51
N TRP A 326 -10.93 6.62 3.34
CA TRP A 326 -12.27 6.13 3.10
C TRP A 326 -12.31 4.60 3.13
N ALA A 327 -13.38 4.02 3.65
CA ALA A 327 -13.50 2.56 3.70
C ALA A 327 -13.67 1.93 2.32
N ARG A 328 -14.19 2.69 1.35
CA ARG A 328 -14.34 2.32 -0.06
C ARG A 328 -14.01 3.50 -0.94
N GLY A 329 -13.46 3.23 -2.11
CA GLY A 329 -13.29 4.22 -3.15
C GLY A 329 -14.62 4.52 -3.87
N PRO A 330 -14.66 5.58 -4.71
CA PRO A 330 -15.86 5.97 -5.44
C PRO A 330 -16.48 4.84 -6.26
N PHE A 331 -15.70 4.08 -7.04
CA PHE A 331 -16.21 2.99 -7.87
C PHE A 331 -16.63 1.76 -7.06
N GLU A 332 -15.94 1.42 -5.96
CA GLU A 332 -16.40 0.42 -5.00
C GLU A 332 -17.72 0.83 -4.32
N LEU A 333 -17.90 2.14 -4.07
CA LEU A 333 -19.17 2.68 -3.53
C LEU A 333 -20.28 2.58 -4.56
N MET A 334 -20.03 2.91 -5.84
CA MET A 334 -20.98 2.73 -6.93
C MET A 334 -21.45 1.28 -7.04
N ASN A 335 -20.54 0.30 -6.96
CA ASN A 335 -20.91 -1.11 -6.94
C ASN A 335 -21.80 -1.48 -5.75
N LYS A 336 -21.55 -0.89 -4.57
CA LYS A 336 -22.33 -1.15 -3.36
C LYS A 336 -23.71 -0.51 -3.39
N VAL A 337 -23.81 0.71 -3.92
CA VAL A 337 -25.08 1.47 -4.01
C VAL A 337 -25.92 0.98 -5.17
N GLY A 338 -25.30 0.39 -6.18
CA GLY A 338 -25.84 0.03 -7.48
C GLY A 338 -25.40 1.06 -8.53
N VAL A 339 -24.77 0.57 -9.60
CA VAL A 339 -24.13 1.44 -10.62
C VAL A 339 -25.16 2.32 -11.34
N GLU A 340 -26.32 1.77 -11.71
CA GLU A 340 -27.41 2.53 -12.31
C GLU A 340 -27.98 3.60 -11.36
N ALA A 341 -28.14 3.28 -10.07
CA ALA A 341 -28.56 4.25 -9.06
C ALA A 341 -27.51 5.36 -8.89
N SER A 342 -26.25 5.00 -8.90
CA SER A 342 -25.13 5.95 -8.80
C SER A 342 -25.07 6.90 -10.00
N SER A 343 -25.32 6.40 -11.21
CA SER A 343 -25.43 7.22 -12.43
C SER A 343 -26.60 8.19 -12.35
N ARG A 344 -27.77 7.74 -11.85
CA ARG A 344 -28.93 8.64 -11.61
C ARG A 344 -28.63 9.72 -10.57
N MET A 345 -27.92 9.40 -9.48
CA MET A 345 -27.49 10.40 -8.48
C MET A 345 -26.55 11.44 -9.09
N ALA A 346 -25.59 11.00 -9.92
CA ALA A 346 -24.69 11.90 -10.62
C ALA A 346 -25.44 12.81 -11.59
N GLN A 347 -26.44 12.28 -12.31
CA GLN A 347 -27.28 13.07 -13.21
C GLN A 347 -28.16 14.06 -12.44
N ALA A 348 -28.79 13.63 -11.34
CA ALA A 348 -29.59 14.52 -10.49
C ALA A 348 -28.75 15.68 -9.93
N TYR A 349 -27.50 15.41 -9.54
CA TYR A 349 -26.57 16.46 -9.14
C TYR A 349 -26.21 17.41 -10.29
N ALA A 350 -26.03 16.88 -11.49
CA ALA A 350 -25.72 17.70 -12.67
C ALA A 350 -26.92 18.62 -13.02
N ASP A 351 -28.14 18.09 -12.99
CA ASP A 351 -29.38 18.82 -13.27
C ASP A 351 -29.62 19.93 -12.25
N LEU A 352 -29.48 19.61 -10.94
CA LEU A 352 -29.61 20.59 -9.86
C LEU A 352 -28.60 21.73 -9.99
N SER A 353 -27.36 21.40 -10.36
CA SER A 353 -26.30 22.40 -10.58
C SER A 353 -26.66 23.33 -11.74
N ALA A 354 -27.24 22.80 -12.82
CA ALA A 354 -27.67 23.58 -13.98
C ALA A 354 -28.93 24.43 -13.70
N GLU A 355 -29.86 23.94 -12.87
CA GLU A 355 -31.05 24.69 -12.44
C GLU A 355 -30.69 25.87 -11.55
N SER A 356 -29.72 25.69 -10.65
CA SER A 356 -29.27 26.76 -9.75
C SER A 356 -28.50 27.85 -10.50
N ASP A 357 -27.68 27.46 -11.49
CA ASP A 357 -26.90 28.34 -12.37
C ASP A 357 -26.58 27.58 -13.67
N PRO A 358 -27.16 27.98 -14.83
CA PRO A 358 -26.92 27.33 -16.11
C PRO A 358 -25.43 27.26 -16.52
N SER A 359 -24.59 28.14 -16.02
CA SER A 359 -23.15 28.12 -16.27
C SER A 359 -22.43 26.97 -15.53
N ARG A 360 -23.09 26.36 -14.55
CA ARG A 360 -22.62 25.18 -13.80
C ARG A 360 -23.00 23.84 -14.44
N ALA A 361 -23.70 23.89 -15.58
CA ALA A 361 -24.12 22.69 -16.30
C ALA A 361 -22.92 21.83 -16.72
N TRP A 362 -23.09 20.51 -16.62
CA TRP A 362 -22.13 19.53 -17.08
C TRP A 362 -22.83 18.22 -17.46
N ASN A 363 -22.14 17.35 -18.19
CA ASN A 363 -22.70 16.06 -18.57
C ASN A 363 -22.01 14.94 -17.78
N VAL A 364 -22.82 14.01 -17.30
CA VAL A 364 -22.28 12.75 -16.77
C VAL A 364 -21.63 11.99 -17.92
N PRO A 365 -20.38 11.46 -17.74
CA PRO A 365 -19.69 10.71 -18.78
C PRO A 365 -20.52 9.57 -19.36
N GLN A 366 -20.53 9.45 -20.69
CA GLN A 366 -21.37 8.48 -21.41
C GLN A 366 -21.07 7.03 -20.99
N PHE A 367 -19.80 6.67 -20.79
CA PHE A 367 -19.43 5.33 -20.36
C PHE A 367 -20.02 4.95 -19.01
N PHE A 368 -20.22 5.93 -18.11
CA PHE A 368 -20.87 5.71 -16.82
C PHE A 368 -22.36 5.44 -16.99
N VAL A 369 -23.03 6.20 -17.86
CA VAL A 369 -24.45 5.99 -18.18
C VAL A 369 -24.65 4.63 -18.87
N GLU A 370 -23.78 4.25 -19.79
CA GLU A 370 -23.83 2.99 -20.55
C GLU A 370 -23.50 1.76 -19.71
N GLN A 371 -22.81 1.92 -18.58
CA GLN A 371 -22.52 0.82 -17.65
C GLN A 371 -23.78 0.14 -17.13
N GLY A 372 -24.89 0.89 -17.06
CA GLY A 372 -26.20 0.38 -16.61
C GLY A 372 -26.12 -0.16 -15.19
N ASN A 373 -26.58 -1.40 -15.00
CA ASN A 373 -26.56 -2.06 -13.68
C ASN A 373 -25.39 -3.04 -13.50
N THR A 374 -24.45 -3.04 -14.44
CA THR A 374 -23.27 -3.92 -14.38
C THR A 374 -22.25 -3.34 -13.43
N ASN A 375 -21.77 -4.16 -12.50
CA ASN A 375 -20.70 -3.73 -11.57
C ASN A 375 -19.39 -3.42 -12.31
N TRP A 376 -18.67 -2.41 -11.80
CA TRP A 376 -17.29 -2.14 -12.19
C TRP A 376 -16.39 -3.31 -11.81
N THR A 377 -15.53 -3.71 -12.74
CA THR A 377 -14.56 -4.79 -12.54
C THR A 377 -13.15 -4.18 -12.48
N PHE A 378 -12.47 -4.37 -11.34
CA PHE A 378 -11.14 -3.85 -11.11
C PHE A 378 -10.06 -4.76 -11.65
N SER A 379 -8.98 -4.17 -12.16
CA SER A 379 -7.75 -4.88 -12.56
C SER A 379 -6.69 -4.73 -11.47
N TYR A 380 -6.16 -5.87 -10.99
CA TYR A 380 -5.14 -5.90 -9.94
C TYR A 380 -3.82 -6.53 -10.42
N ILE A 381 -3.74 -6.91 -11.69
CA ILE A 381 -2.53 -7.51 -12.25
C ILE A 381 -2.08 -6.70 -13.46
N ASP A 382 -0.89 -6.14 -13.37
CA ASP A 382 -0.22 -5.48 -14.47
C ASP A 382 0.81 -6.42 -15.09
N THR A 383 0.91 -6.45 -16.41
CA THR A 383 1.89 -7.26 -17.12
C THR A 383 2.62 -6.43 -18.17
N SER A 384 3.95 -6.47 -18.12
CA SER A 384 4.81 -5.88 -19.14
C SER A 384 5.82 -6.92 -19.63
N ILE A 385 6.22 -6.83 -20.90
CA ILE A 385 7.21 -7.73 -21.51
C ILE A 385 8.29 -6.87 -22.16
N GLU A 386 9.53 -7.06 -21.74
CA GLU A 386 10.69 -6.37 -22.28
C GLU A 386 11.84 -7.39 -22.43
N ASP A 387 12.47 -7.45 -23.58
CA ASP A 387 13.62 -8.33 -23.88
C ASP A 387 13.43 -9.81 -23.44
N GLY A 388 12.22 -10.34 -23.60
CA GLY A 388 11.90 -11.72 -23.24
C GLY A 388 11.67 -11.96 -21.74
N VAL A 389 11.64 -10.89 -20.93
CA VAL A 389 11.29 -10.92 -19.51
C VAL A 389 9.88 -10.39 -19.34
N ALA A 390 8.98 -11.22 -18.82
CA ALA A 390 7.64 -10.78 -18.44
C ALA A 390 7.63 -10.39 -16.96
N THR A 391 7.32 -9.13 -16.67
CA THR A 391 7.06 -8.68 -15.29
C THR A 391 5.57 -8.69 -15.02
N VAL A 392 5.15 -9.50 -14.07
CA VAL A 392 3.76 -9.62 -13.59
C VAL A 392 3.69 -8.99 -12.20
N THR A 393 3.01 -7.85 -12.08
CA THR A 393 2.93 -7.08 -10.84
C THR A 393 1.53 -7.20 -10.23
N ILE A 394 1.46 -7.65 -8.97
CA ILE A 394 0.22 -7.59 -8.19
C ILE A 394 0.07 -6.15 -7.68
N ASN A 395 -0.93 -5.44 -8.18
CA ASN A 395 -1.13 -4.01 -7.96
C ASN A 395 -2.41 -3.71 -7.17
N ARG A 396 -2.42 -4.15 -5.90
CA ARG A 396 -3.47 -3.87 -4.89
C ARG A 396 -2.84 -3.34 -3.59
N PRO A 397 -1.98 -2.29 -3.66
CA PRO A 397 -1.16 -1.85 -2.53
C PRO A 397 -1.96 -1.28 -1.37
N GLU A 398 -3.19 -0.82 -1.59
CA GLU A 398 -4.13 -0.39 -0.54
C GLU A 398 -4.49 -1.52 0.42
N ALA A 399 -4.55 -2.75 -0.07
CA ALA A 399 -4.75 -3.98 0.70
C ALA A 399 -3.46 -4.80 0.87
N MET A 400 -2.27 -4.19 0.71
CA MET A 400 -0.97 -4.85 0.81
C MET A 400 -0.84 -6.07 -0.11
N ASN A 401 -1.47 -6.03 -1.28
CA ASN A 401 -1.50 -7.08 -2.30
C ASN A 401 -2.09 -8.41 -1.81
N ALA A 402 -2.94 -8.40 -0.78
CA ALA A 402 -3.56 -9.61 -0.25
C ALA A 402 -4.36 -10.35 -1.32
N LEU A 403 -4.22 -11.68 -1.33
CA LEU A 403 -4.88 -12.57 -2.28
C LEU A 403 -6.37 -12.67 -1.96
N ASN A 404 -7.19 -12.37 -2.96
CA ASN A 404 -8.61 -12.67 -2.98
C ASN A 404 -8.97 -13.38 -4.28
N GLU A 405 -10.24 -13.77 -4.46
CA GLU A 405 -10.71 -14.50 -5.64
C GLU A 405 -10.36 -13.78 -6.95
N THR A 406 -10.53 -12.45 -6.98
CA THR A 406 -10.21 -11.63 -8.17
C THR A 406 -8.72 -11.65 -8.50
N VAL A 407 -7.86 -11.41 -7.49
CA VAL A 407 -6.40 -11.41 -7.67
C VAL A 407 -5.91 -12.78 -8.11
N VAL A 408 -6.38 -13.88 -7.47
CA VAL A 408 -6.00 -15.25 -7.82
C VAL A 408 -6.43 -15.58 -9.27
N SER A 409 -7.67 -15.25 -9.63
CA SER A 409 -8.17 -15.46 -11.00
C SER A 409 -7.38 -14.67 -12.05
N GLN A 410 -7.13 -13.39 -11.80
CA GLN A 410 -6.41 -12.53 -12.75
C GLN A 410 -4.93 -12.93 -12.85
N LEU A 411 -4.28 -13.28 -11.72
CA LEU A 411 -2.90 -13.79 -11.72
C LEU A 411 -2.80 -15.08 -12.52
N GLY A 412 -3.76 -16.01 -12.33
CA GLY A 412 -3.82 -17.24 -13.10
C GLY A 412 -3.89 -17.00 -14.61
N LYS A 413 -4.73 -16.06 -15.06
CA LYS A 413 -4.87 -15.67 -16.48
C LYS A 413 -3.59 -15.01 -17.02
N ALA A 414 -2.98 -14.13 -16.24
CA ALA A 414 -1.72 -13.49 -16.63
C ALA A 414 -0.60 -14.51 -16.78
N LEU A 415 -0.48 -15.45 -15.85
CA LEU A 415 0.51 -16.53 -15.94
C LEU A 415 0.26 -17.47 -17.12
N ASP A 416 -1.00 -17.78 -17.47
CA ASP A 416 -1.32 -18.54 -18.68
C ASP A 416 -0.83 -17.81 -19.93
N ALA A 417 -1.12 -16.51 -20.03
CA ALA A 417 -0.73 -15.70 -21.18
C ALA A 417 0.81 -15.62 -21.33
N VAL A 418 1.55 -15.38 -20.25
CA VAL A 418 3.02 -15.28 -20.31
C VAL A 418 3.68 -16.64 -20.51
N ASN A 419 3.11 -17.73 -19.96
CA ASN A 419 3.63 -19.08 -20.18
C ASN A 419 3.43 -19.53 -21.65
N ALA A 420 2.31 -19.15 -22.28
CA ALA A 420 2.02 -19.46 -23.68
C ALA A 420 2.80 -18.58 -24.68
N ASN A 421 3.46 -17.50 -24.23
CA ASN A 421 4.21 -16.60 -25.11
C ASN A 421 5.65 -17.11 -25.32
N ASP A 422 5.95 -17.60 -26.53
CA ASP A 422 7.27 -18.16 -26.89
C ASP A 422 8.41 -17.12 -26.84
N SER A 423 8.12 -15.83 -26.94
CA SER A 423 9.14 -14.78 -26.81
C SER A 423 9.59 -14.54 -25.35
N VAL A 424 8.83 -15.05 -24.38
CA VAL A 424 9.15 -14.93 -22.95
C VAL A 424 9.97 -16.13 -22.50
N HIS A 425 11.09 -15.90 -21.83
CA HIS A 425 11.92 -16.93 -21.23
C HIS A 425 12.02 -16.81 -19.69
N THR A 426 11.66 -15.66 -19.14
CA THR A 426 11.69 -15.40 -17.69
C THR A 426 10.43 -14.66 -17.25
N ILE A 427 9.89 -15.07 -16.11
CA ILE A 427 8.76 -14.42 -15.43
C ILE A 427 9.27 -13.81 -14.14
N VAL A 428 9.12 -12.51 -13.99
CA VAL A 428 9.39 -11.78 -12.75
C VAL A 428 8.04 -11.46 -12.11
N LEU A 429 7.83 -11.93 -10.89
CA LEU A 429 6.64 -11.64 -10.10
C LEU A 429 6.97 -10.55 -9.07
N ASP A 430 6.22 -9.44 -9.06
CA ASP A 430 6.43 -8.30 -8.17
C ASP A 430 5.14 -7.89 -7.45
N GLY A 431 5.28 -7.11 -6.39
CA GLY A 431 4.18 -6.48 -5.66
C GLY A 431 4.31 -4.96 -5.65
N ALA A 432 3.23 -4.26 -5.99
CA ALA A 432 3.20 -2.81 -5.90
C ALA A 432 3.25 -2.32 -4.45
N GLY A 433 3.98 -1.24 -4.17
CA GLY A 433 4.07 -0.63 -2.85
C GLY A 433 5.05 -1.35 -1.90
N LYS A 434 4.73 -1.38 -0.60
CA LYS A 434 5.63 -1.85 0.46
C LYS A 434 5.60 -3.36 0.72
N ALA A 435 4.63 -4.08 0.19
CA ALA A 435 4.49 -5.51 0.34
C ALA A 435 4.65 -6.19 -1.01
N PHE A 436 5.31 -7.34 -1.03
CA PHE A 436 5.16 -8.28 -2.11
C PHE A 436 3.71 -8.78 -2.09
N VAL A 437 3.35 -9.62 -1.14
CA VAL A 437 1.98 -10.06 -0.86
C VAL A 437 1.84 -10.36 0.62
N ALA A 438 0.89 -9.71 1.30
CA ALA A 438 0.71 -9.86 2.75
C ALA A 438 -0.40 -10.85 3.11
N GLY A 439 -0.36 -12.04 2.52
CA GLY A 439 -1.28 -13.14 2.82
C GLY A 439 -2.55 -13.12 2.00
N ALA A 440 -3.55 -13.88 2.44
CA ALA A 440 -4.89 -13.88 1.88
C ALA A 440 -5.78 -12.83 2.56
N ASP A 441 -6.89 -12.47 1.89
CA ASP A 441 -7.88 -11.55 2.46
C ASP A 441 -8.69 -12.26 3.55
N VAL A 442 -8.27 -12.07 4.80
CA VAL A 442 -8.83 -12.75 5.99
C VAL A 442 -10.34 -12.54 6.13
N LYS A 443 -10.84 -11.38 5.66
CA LYS A 443 -12.26 -11.09 5.72
C LYS A 443 -13.09 -12.08 4.89
N PHE A 444 -12.56 -12.53 3.75
CA PHE A 444 -13.17 -13.56 2.93
C PHE A 444 -13.43 -14.84 3.74
N PHE A 445 -12.42 -15.33 4.47
CA PHE A 445 -12.56 -16.54 5.28
C PHE A 445 -13.61 -16.38 6.39
N VAL A 446 -13.58 -15.27 7.13
CA VAL A 446 -14.57 -15.01 8.20
C VAL A 446 -16.00 -14.94 7.64
N ASP A 447 -16.19 -14.24 6.52
CA ASP A 447 -17.52 -14.11 5.90
C ASP A 447 -18.04 -15.49 5.41
N LYS A 448 -17.16 -16.36 4.85
CA LYS A 448 -17.54 -17.70 4.38
C LYS A 448 -17.80 -18.68 5.53
N ILE A 449 -17.00 -18.67 6.60
CA ILE A 449 -17.25 -19.51 7.78
C ILE A 449 -18.60 -19.13 8.41
N ARG A 450 -18.89 -17.84 8.58
CA ARG A 450 -20.17 -17.36 9.15
C ARG A 450 -21.39 -17.68 8.27
N ALA A 451 -21.17 -17.83 6.97
CA ALA A 451 -22.20 -18.20 6.01
C ALA A 451 -22.36 -19.73 5.85
N ASP A 452 -21.62 -20.55 6.62
CA ASP A 452 -21.55 -22.02 6.49
C ASP A 452 -21.16 -22.46 5.06
N ALA A 453 -20.26 -21.70 4.42
CA ALA A 453 -19.80 -21.87 3.06
C ALA A 453 -18.29 -22.23 3.00
N ILE A 454 -17.86 -23.19 3.84
CA ILE A 454 -16.45 -23.63 3.91
C ILE A 454 -15.98 -24.22 2.58
N SER A 455 -16.88 -24.83 1.79
CA SER A 455 -16.59 -25.30 0.44
C SER A 455 -16.00 -24.21 -0.46
N ASP A 456 -16.42 -22.96 -0.31
CA ASP A 456 -15.90 -21.84 -1.09
C ASP A 456 -14.44 -21.52 -0.71
N ILE A 457 -14.07 -21.74 0.57
CA ILE A 457 -12.69 -21.61 1.04
C ILE A 457 -11.82 -22.69 0.43
N VAL A 458 -12.31 -23.93 0.40
CA VAL A 458 -11.61 -25.06 -0.23
C VAL A 458 -11.40 -24.81 -1.72
N GLU A 459 -12.44 -24.35 -2.43
CA GLU A 459 -12.35 -24.00 -3.86
C GLU A 459 -11.36 -22.86 -4.10
N PHE A 460 -11.42 -21.79 -3.30
CA PHE A 460 -10.47 -20.67 -3.39
C PHE A 460 -9.02 -21.14 -3.20
N THR A 461 -8.77 -22.02 -2.22
CA THR A 461 -7.43 -22.53 -1.93
C THR A 461 -6.97 -23.48 -3.05
N ALA A 462 -7.84 -24.34 -3.56
CA ALA A 462 -7.54 -25.20 -4.70
C ALA A 462 -7.18 -24.38 -5.96
N ASN A 463 -7.94 -23.32 -6.25
CA ASN A 463 -7.61 -22.38 -7.32
C ASN A 463 -6.25 -21.68 -7.08
N GLY A 464 -5.94 -21.36 -5.83
CA GLY A 464 -4.62 -20.87 -5.43
C GLY A 464 -3.51 -21.86 -5.77
N HIS A 465 -3.66 -23.15 -5.42
CA HIS A 465 -2.69 -24.17 -5.79
C HIS A 465 -2.46 -24.26 -7.30
N VAL A 466 -3.54 -24.19 -8.11
CA VAL A 466 -3.43 -24.16 -9.58
C VAL A 466 -2.58 -22.99 -10.06
N VAL A 467 -2.74 -21.81 -9.45
CA VAL A 467 -1.95 -20.62 -9.81
C VAL A 467 -0.48 -20.78 -9.40
N LEU A 468 -0.20 -21.31 -8.22
CA LEU A 468 1.16 -21.56 -7.77
C LEU A 468 1.85 -22.64 -8.63
N ASP A 469 1.11 -23.67 -9.06
CA ASP A 469 1.64 -24.71 -9.95
C ASP A 469 2.05 -24.15 -11.32
N LYS A 470 1.36 -23.12 -11.85
CA LYS A 470 1.76 -22.44 -13.09
C LYS A 470 3.15 -21.77 -13.00
N LEU A 471 3.60 -21.39 -11.81
CA LEU A 471 4.96 -20.91 -11.55
C LEU A 471 5.93 -22.06 -11.31
N GLU A 472 5.52 -23.04 -10.51
CA GLU A 472 6.30 -24.21 -10.13
C GLU A 472 6.69 -25.07 -11.34
N SER A 473 5.70 -25.38 -12.21
CA SER A 473 5.84 -26.23 -13.39
C SER A 473 6.24 -25.47 -14.65
N SER A 474 6.35 -24.14 -14.62
CA SER A 474 6.73 -23.32 -15.76
C SER A 474 8.04 -23.80 -16.38
N SER A 475 8.13 -23.87 -17.69
CA SER A 475 9.40 -24.08 -18.40
C SER A 475 10.32 -22.86 -18.36
N LYS A 476 9.76 -21.67 -18.01
CA LYS A 476 10.46 -20.39 -17.91
C LYS A 476 11.08 -20.22 -16.54
N THR A 477 12.15 -19.43 -16.44
CA THR A 477 12.74 -19.06 -15.15
C THR A 477 11.76 -18.15 -14.39
N THR A 478 11.46 -18.46 -13.12
CA THR A 478 10.53 -17.70 -12.31
C THR A 478 11.26 -17.01 -11.14
N ILE A 479 11.08 -15.70 -11.00
CA ILE A 479 11.77 -14.86 -10.02
C ILE A 479 10.73 -14.06 -9.23
N ALA A 480 10.66 -14.23 -7.92
CA ALA A 480 9.85 -13.37 -7.04
C ALA A 480 10.70 -12.21 -6.50
N LEU A 481 10.27 -10.97 -6.73
CA LEU A 481 10.88 -9.77 -6.15
C LEU A 481 10.27 -9.49 -4.77
N THR A 482 10.81 -10.12 -3.74
CA THR A 482 10.31 -10.01 -2.38
C THR A 482 10.97 -8.86 -1.62
N THR A 483 10.97 -7.65 -2.19
CA THR A 483 11.66 -6.47 -1.65
C THR A 483 10.95 -5.83 -0.45
N GLY A 484 9.88 -6.43 0.05
CA GLY A 484 9.08 -5.99 1.19
C GLY A 484 8.49 -7.17 1.97
N LEU A 485 7.27 -7.00 2.48
CA LEU A 485 6.56 -8.02 3.25
C LEU A 485 6.08 -9.16 2.34
N ALA A 486 6.37 -10.42 2.72
CA ALA A 486 5.75 -11.60 2.15
C ALA A 486 5.25 -12.48 3.32
N LEU A 487 3.93 -12.54 3.50
CA LEU A 487 3.31 -13.19 4.66
C LEU A 487 2.35 -14.29 4.19
N GLY A 488 2.33 -15.42 4.91
CA GLY A 488 1.41 -16.52 4.64
C GLY A 488 1.34 -16.90 3.17
N GLY A 489 0.14 -16.88 2.58
CA GLY A 489 -0.06 -17.17 1.16
C GLY A 489 0.83 -16.37 0.19
N GLY A 490 1.28 -15.18 0.60
CA GLY A 490 2.24 -14.39 -0.18
C GLY A 490 3.66 -14.96 -0.13
N LEU A 491 4.08 -15.49 1.02
CA LEU A 491 5.35 -16.20 1.11
C LEU A 491 5.27 -17.53 0.37
N GLU A 492 4.15 -18.25 0.46
CA GLU A 492 3.89 -19.49 -0.28
C GLU A 492 3.98 -19.27 -1.80
N LEU A 493 3.40 -18.15 -2.30
CA LEU A 493 3.52 -17.72 -3.69
C LEU A 493 4.98 -17.45 -4.07
N ALA A 494 5.76 -16.77 -3.23
CA ALA A 494 7.18 -16.55 -3.50
C ALA A 494 7.98 -17.85 -3.54
N LEU A 495 7.68 -18.80 -2.64
CA LEU A 495 8.36 -20.10 -2.57
C LEU A 495 8.06 -21.01 -3.77
N SER A 496 6.97 -20.77 -4.51
CA SER A 496 6.69 -21.48 -5.75
C SER A 496 7.56 -21.00 -6.93
N CYS A 497 8.23 -19.86 -6.84
CA CYS A 497 9.20 -19.37 -7.82
C CYS A 497 10.56 -20.06 -7.69
N ASP A 498 11.34 -20.09 -8.78
CA ASP A 498 12.71 -20.63 -8.80
C ASP A 498 13.64 -19.80 -7.90
N TYR A 499 13.53 -18.48 -7.98
CA TYR A 499 14.35 -17.55 -7.21
C TYR A 499 13.48 -16.56 -6.41
N ARG A 500 13.97 -16.16 -5.25
CA ARG A 500 13.44 -15.07 -4.40
C ARG A 500 14.56 -14.06 -4.23
N VAL A 501 14.39 -12.88 -4.83
CA VAL A 501 15.32 -11.76 -4.70
C VAL A 501 14.75 -10.77 -3.72
N GLY A 502 15.52 -10.43 -2.70
CA GLY A 502 15.08 -9.49 -1.67
C GLY A 502 16.17 -8.50 -1.29
N THR A 503 15.77 -7.53 -0.49
CA THR A 503 16.63 -6.51 0.08
C THR A 503 16.55 -6.57 1.59
N ARG A 504 17.32 -5.76 2.30
CA ARG A 504 17.23 -5.65 3.78
C ARG A 504 15.82 -5.31 4.30
N ARG A 505 14.88 -4.87 3.43
CA ARG A 505 13.49 -4.61 3.78
C ARG A 505 12.61 -5.85 3.70
N THR A 506 13.12 -6.93 3.16
CA THR A 506 12.41 -8.20 3.06
C THR A 506 12.07 -8.71 4.46
N GLN A 507 10.82 -9.05 4.66
CA GLN A 507 10.33 -9.68 5.88
C GLN A 507 9.40 -10.83 5.50
N PHE A 508 9.71 -12.01 5.98
CA PHE A 508 8.93 -13.21 5.79
C PHE A 508 8.26 -13.65 7.10
N ARG A 509 7.08 -14.24 6.98
CA ARG A 509 6.38 -14.84 8.13
C ARG A 509 5.29 -15.79 7.67
N PHE A 510 5.07 -16.84 8.45
CA PHE A 510 3.86 -17.68 8.42
C PHE A 510 3.01 -17.35 9.66
N PRO A 511 1.96 -16.52 9.56
CA PRO A 511 1.14 -16.14 10.71
C PRO A 511 0.04 -17.15 11.04
N GLU A 512 -0.18 -18.16 10.21
CA GLU A 512 -1.37 -19.00 10.14
C GLU A 512 -1.70 -19.69 11.44
N THR A 513 -0.75 -20.33 12.10
CA THR A 513 -0.98 -21.03 13.39
C THR A 513 -1.44 -20.08 14.50
N SER A 514 -0.99 -18.83 14.45
CA SER A 514 -1.39 -17.78 15.40
C SER A 514 -2.75 -17.17 15.14
N ILE A 515 -3.41 -17.52 14.03
CA ILE A 515 -4.76 -17.08 13.64
C ILE A 515 -5.72 -18.26 13.43
N GLY A 516 -5.38 -19.44 13.96
CA GLY A 516 -6.28 -20.58 14.02
C GLY A 516 -6.32 -21.48 12.79
N ILE A 517 -5.41 -21.31 11.83
CA ILE A 517 -5.32 -22.13 10.62
C ILE A 517 -3.87 -22.60 10.38
N TYR A 518 -3.63 -23.43 9.38
CA TYR A 518 -2.29 -23.75 8.89
C TYR A 518 -2.03 -23.13 7.52
N PRO A 519 -0.76 -22.99 7.06
CA PRO A 519 -0.44 -22.53 5.71
C PRO A 519 -0.96 -23.53 4.66
N GLY A 520 -1.94 -23.13 3.88
CA GLY A 520 -2.69 -24.03 2.98
C GLY A 520 -2.34 -23.89 1.49
N LEU A 521 -1.31 -23.12 1.13
CA LEU A 521 -0.84 -22.96 -0.26
C LEU A 521 0.57 -23.52 -0.47
N GLY A 522 0.95 -24.53 0.31
CA GLY A 522 2.24 -25.22 0.23
C GLY A 522 3.25 -24.76 1.28
N GLY A 523 2.83 -23.95 2.27
CA GLY A 523 3.72 -23.44 3.32
C GLY A 523 4.09 -24.47 4.37
N SER A 524 3.37 -25.58 4.49
CA SER A 524 3.80 -26.75 5.25
C SER A 524 4.76 -27.65 4.46
N GLN A 525 4.80 -27.52 3.13
CA GLN A 525 5.49 -28.44 2.23
C GLN A 525 6.80 -27.88 1.66
N ARG A 526 6.77 -26.65 1.10
CA ARG A 526 7.94 -26.04 0.45
C ARG A 526 9.06 -25.68 1.41
N PRO A 527 8.80 -25.07 2.59
CA PRO A 527 9.88 -24.75 3.55
C PRO A 527 10.65 -25.99 3.99
N ALA A 528 9.96 -27.09 4.29
CA ALA A 528 10.61 -28.34 4.71
C ALA A 528 11.56 -28.90 3.63
N ARG A 529 11.17 -28.79 2.37
CA ARG A 529 11.99 -29.19 1.22
C ARG A 529 13.13 -28.23 0.91
N ILE A 530 12.99 -26.97 1.27
CA ILE A 530 14.03 -25.93 1.09
C ILE A 530 15.04 -25.99 2.23
N CYS A 531 14.62 -25.85 3.48
CA CYS A 531 15.50 -25.65 4.62
C CYS A 531 15.52 -26.80 5.64
N GLY A 532 14.82 -27.92 5.35
CA GLY A 532 14.72 -29.06 6.24
C GLY A 532 13.61 -28.90 7.28
N ILE A 533 13.16 -30.04 7.85
CA ILE A 533 12.03 -30.11 8.75
C ILE A 533 12.19 -29.24 10.01
N PRO A 534 13.30 -29.28 10.76
CA PRO A 534 13.41 -28.47 11.98
C PRO A 534 13.33 -26.96 11.71
N ALA A 535 13.94 -26.48 10.61
CA ALA A 535 13.87 -25.07 10.22
C ALA A 535 12.47 -24.67 9.74
N ALA A 536 11.77 -25.57 9.05
CA ALA A 536 10.36 -25.37 8.67
C ALA A 536 9.45 -25.30 9.90
N ARG A 537 9.62 -26.18 10.88
CA ARG A 537 8.89 -26.12 12.16
C ARG A 537 9.13 -24.80 12.88
N TRP A 538 10.40 -24.34 12.95
CA TRP A 538 10.73 -23.05 13.54
C TRP A 538 10.03 -21.88 12.81
N ALA A 539 9.99 -21.90 11.49
CA ALA A 539 9.40 -20.83 10.69
C ALA A 539 7.86 -20.83 10.76
N VAL A 540 7.24 -22.02 10.65
CA VAL A 540 5.77 -22.18 10.53
C VAL A 540 5.10 -22.27 11.87
N LEU A 541 5.54 -23.17 12.76
CA LEU A 541 4.85 -23.43 14.03
C LEU A 541 4.96 -22.26 14.98
N ALA A 542 6.16 -21.67 15.11
CA ALA A 542 6.36 -20.51 15.96
C ALA A 542 5.93 -19.19 15.30
N GLY A 543 5.67 -19.17 14.00
CA GLY A 543 5.20 -18.00 13.28
C GLY A 543 6.11 -16.77 13.43
N ASN A 544 7.43 -16.98 13.49
CA ASN A 544 8.39 -15.90 13.69
C ASN A 544 8.47 -14.97 12.50
N PHE A 545 8.66 -13.67 12.75
CA PHE A 545 9.17 -12.77 11.71
C PHE A 545 10.61 -13.12 11.38
N MET A 546 10.89 -13.32 10.10
CA MET A 546 12.21 -13.52 9.53
C MET A 546 12.63 -12.25 8.79
N ASP A 547 13.70 -11.61 9.22
CA ASP A 547 14.34 -10.57 8.44
C ASP A 547 15.08 -11.17 7.23
N ALA A 548 15.56 -10.31 6.34
CA ALA A 548 16.20 -10.73 5.11
C ALA A 548 17.42 -11.63 5.33
N SER A 549 18.22 -11.36 6.38
CA SER A 549 19.40 -12.16 6.71
C SER A 549 19.00 -13.55 7.19
N THR A 550 18.05 -13.64 8.13
CA THR A 550 17.51 -14.91 8.63
C THR A 550 16.89 -15.74 7.49
N ALA A 551 16.12 -15.09 6.61
CA ALA A 551 15.51 -15.77 5.48
C ALA A 551 16.56 -16.30 4.46
N ALA A 552 17.64 -15.56 4.26
CA ALA A 552 18.77 -15.97 3.41
C ALA A 552 19.57 -17.12 4.04
N ASP A 553 19.85 -17.07 5.34
CA ASP A 553 20.53 -18.13 6.06
C ASP A 553 19.78 -19.47 5.96
N LEU A 554 18.46 -19.42 6.00
CA LEU A 554 17.61 -20.60 5.84
C LEU A 554 17.41 -21.02 4.37
N GLY A 555 17.77 -20.19 3.39
CA GLY A 555 17.55 -20.43 1.97
C GLY A 555 16.11 -20.14 1.50
N LEU A 556 15.26 -19.60 2.36
CA LEU A 556 13.92 -19.13 1.98
C LEU A 556 14.00 -17.88 1.10
N LEU A 557 15.03 -17.04 1.28
CA LEU A 557 15.45 -16.00 0.36
C LEU A 557 16.71 -16.47 -0.37
N THR A 558 16.70 -16.49 -1.73
CA THR A 558 17.84 -17.01 -2.51
C THR A 558 18.93 -15.97 -2.74
N HIS A 559 18.53 -14.70 -2.89
CA HIS A 559 19.45 -13.59 -3.15
C HIS A 559 19.08 -12.39 -2.29
N LEU A 560 19.98 -12.02 -1.40
CA LEU A 560 19.91 -10.80 -0.61
C LEU A 560 20.85 -9.77 -1.23
N VAL A 561 20.32 -8.68 -1.74
CA VAL A 561 21.08 -7.62 -2.41
C VAL A 561 20.69 -6.24 -1.90
N ASP A 562 21.55 -5.25 -2.12
CA ASP A 562 21.15 -3.87 -1.92
C ASP A 562 20.06 -3.47 -2.93
N VAL A 563 19.24 -2.48 -2.59
CA VAL A 563 18.17 -1.99 -3.47
C VAL A 563 18.70 -1.64 -4.87
N SER A 564 19.87 -1.02 -4.95
CA SER A 564 20.56 -0.69 -6.21
C SER A 564 21.02 -1.91 -7.02
N GLY A 565 21.19 -3.05 -6.37
CA GLY A 565 21.63 -4.30 -6.97
C GLY A 565 20.52 -5.18 -7.54
N VAL A 566 19.24 -4.87 -7.26
CA VAL A 566 18.10 -5.72 -7.66
C VAL A 566 18.07 -5.96 -9.17
N SER A 567 18.13 -4.91 -9.98
CA SER A 567 18.08 -5.03 -11.44
C SER A 567 19.27 -5.82 -12.01
N ALA A 568 20.48 -5.63 -11.45
CA ALA A 568 21.67 -6.38 -11.86
C ALA A 568 21.54 -7.87 -11.50
N CYS A 569 21.02 -8.16 -10.30
CA CYS A 569 20.77 -9.53 -9.85
C CYS A 569 19.73 -10.22 -10.74
N VAL A 570 18.62 -9.57 -11.05
CA VAL A 570 17.61 -10.11 -11.98
C VAL A 570 18.23 -10.40 -13.35
N ALA A 571 19.01 -9.46 -13.91
CA ALA A 571 19.66 -9.64 -15.21
C ALA A 571 20.65 -10.83 -15.20
N GLU A 572 21.32 -11.08 -14.08
CA GLU A 572 22.17 -12.26 -13.90
C GLU A 572 21.35 -13.56 -13.86
N LEU A 573 20.25 -13.60 -13.10
CA LEU A 573 19.38 -14.76 -13.00
C LEU A 573 18.70 -15.10 -14.34
N VAL A 574 18.35 -14.07 -15.12
CA VAL A 574 17.85 -14.26 -16.50
C VAL A 574 18.85 -15.01 -17.36
N LYS A 575 20.15 -14.70 -17.25
CA LYS A 575 21.22 -15.41 -17.99
C LYS A 575 21.47 -16.81 -17.48
N ASN A 576 21.37 -17.01 -16.16
CA ASN A 576 21.66 -18.28 -15.52
C ASN A 576 20.55 -19.33 -15.74
N GLY A 577 19.32 -18.89 -16.00
CA GLY A 577 18.18 -19.77 -16.16
C GLY A 577 17.74 -20.42 -14.85
N LYS A 578 17.08 -21.58 -14.92
CA LYS A 578 16.55 -22.29 -13.75
C LYS A 578 17.67 -22.83 -12.84
N PRO A 579 17.43 -22.88 -11.51
CA PRO A 579 18.39 -23.46 -10.59
C PRO A 579 18.51 -24.98 -10.80
N THR A 580 19.69 -25.52 -10.57
CA THR A 580 19.93 -26.98 -10.65
C THR A 580 19.25 -27.75 -9.53
N ASN A 581 19.05 -27.13 -8.36
CA ASN A 581 18.36 -27.70 -7.21
C ASN A 581 17.54 -26.61 -6.49
N LYS A 582 16.23 -26.67 -6.66
CA LYS A 582 15.28 -25.76 -5.99
C LYS A 582 15.00 -26.17 -4.54
N TYR A 583 15.12 -27.45 -4.22
CA TYR A 583 14.75 -28.06 -2.95
C TYR A 583 15.92 -28.80 -2.31
N PRO A 584 16.91 -28.08 -1.72
CA PRO A 584 18.12 -28.69 -1.17
C PRO A 584 17.89 -29.51 0.12
N GLY A 585 16.75 -29.30 0.83
CA GLY A 585 16.39 -30.04 2.04
C GLY A 585 17.20 -29.67 3.30
N GLN A 586 17.95 -28.57 3.22
CA GLN A 586 18.81 -28.10 4.31
C GLN A 586 18.97 -26.58 4.25
N PRO A 587 19.26 -25.89 5.38
CA PRO A 587 19.53 -24.47 5.38
C PRO A 587 20.67 -24.08 4.44
N ALA A 588 20.59 -22.90 3.81
CA ALA A 588 21.65 -22.40 2.92
C ALA A 588 22.95 -22.13 3.70
N GLN A 589 22.82 -21.73 4.98
CA GLN A 589 23.92 -21.55 5.94
C GLN A 589 23.67 -22.45 7.17
N PRO A 590 24.03 -23.74 7.14
CA PRO A 590 23.75 -24.69 8.23
C PRO A 590 24.38 -24.29 9.57
N GLU A 591 25.49 -23.55 9.54
CA GLU A 591 26.21 -23.07 10.74
C GLU A 591 25.67 -21.74 11.28
N SER A 592 24.68 -21.12 10.63
CA SER A 592 24.09 -19.89 11.13
C SER A 592 23.37 -20.11 12.46
N ALA A 593 23.36 -19.08 13.31
CA ALA A 593 22.74 -19.18 14.63
C ALA A 593 21.27 -19.64 14.58
N VAL A 594 20.51 -19.21 13.58
CA VAL A 594 19.12 -19.60 13.40
C VAL A 594 19.00 -21.06 12.97
N ALA A 595 19.83 -21.52 12.04
CA ALA A 595 19.80 -22.91 11.57
C ALA A 595 20.21 -23.89 12.68
N VAL A 596 21.28 -23.60 13.42
CA VAL A 596 21.75 -24.39 14.57
C VAL A 596 20.68 -24.43 15.66
N PHE A 597 20.09 -23.29 16.02
CA PHE A 597 19.02 -23.23 17.01
C PHE A 597 17.79 -24.01 16.55
N ALA A 598 17.33 -23.83 15.31
CA ALA A 598 16.17 -24.55 14.78
C ALA A 598 16.40 -26.07 14.78
N SER A 599 17.57 -26.53 14.33
CA SER A 599 17.93 -27.95 14.27
C SER A 599 17.98 -28.60 15.67
N SER A 600 18.43 -27.88 16.69
CA SER A 600 18.50 -28.40 18.06
C SER A 600 17.17 -28.28 18.79
N PHE A 601 16.49 -27.13 18.72
CA PHE A 601 15.29 -26.86 19.51
C PHE A 601 14.02 -27.53 18.95
N PHE A 602 13.85 -27.53 17.61
CA PHE A 602 12.72 -28.13 16.89
C PHE A 602 13.06 -29.54 16.35
N SER A 603 13.96 -30.25 17.00
CA SER A 603 14.27 -31.66 16.68
C SER A 603 13.08 -32.58 16.97
N ASP A 604 13.03 -33.75 16.33
CA ASP A 604 11.96 -34.74 16.54
C ASP A 604 11.84 -35.14 18.02
N GLU A 605 12.95 -35.22 18.74
CA GLU A 605 13.01 -35.54 20.17
C GLU A 605 12.29 -34.50 21.05
N ASN A 606 12.37 -33.23 20.69
CA ASN A 606 11.83 -32.11 21.45
C ASN A 606 10.36 -31.77 21.11
N MET A 607 9.89 -32.20 19.94
CA MET A 607 8.54 -31.85 19.49
C MET A 607 7.43 -32.24 20.47
N PRO A 608 7.46 -33.42 21.12
CA PRO A 608 6.43 -33.74 22.12
C PRO A 608 6.31 -32.70 23.24
N ASP A 609 7.44 -32.23 23.78
CA ASP A 609 7.43 -31.20 24.83
C ASP A 609 6.90 -29.86 24.28
N LEU A 610 7.38 -29.46 23.11
CA LEU A 610 6.99 -28.19 22.48
C LEU A 610 5.48 -28.13 22.16
N MET A 611 4.90 -29.24 21.71
CA MET A 611 3.46 -29.34 21.43
C MET A 611 2.59 -29.20 22.68
N PHE A 612 3.10 -29.54 23.86
CA PHE A 612 2.45 -29.30 25.14
C PHE A 612 2.85 -27.96 25.80
N GLY A 613 3.64 -27.12 25.10
CA GLY A 613 4.12 -25.83 25.64
C GLY A 613 5.21 -25.94 26.69
N ASN A 614 5.82 -27.13 26.84
CA ASN A 614 6.91 -27.39 27.79
C ASN A 614 8.25 -26.98 27.17
N CYS A 615 9.19 -26.58 28.04
CA CYS A 615 10.58 -26.39 27.65
C CYS A 615 11.29 -27.74 27.54
N PRO A 616 11.85 -28.10 26.36
CA PRO A 616 12.55 -29.38 26.22
C PRO A 616 13.75 -29.49 27.15
N GLY A 617 14.09 -30.74 27.52
CA GLY A 617 15.27 -31.03 28.34
C GLY A 617 16.55 -30.51 27.67
N GLY A 618 17.49 -29.94 28.48
CA GLY A 618 18.73 -29.37 27.98
C GLY A 618 18.67 -27.90 27.53
N PHE A 619 17.47 -27.27 27.55
CA PHE A 619 17.28 -25.85 27.26
C PHE A 619 16.88 -25.05 28.51
N ASP A 620 17.38 -23.83 28.63
CA ASP A 620 17.00 -22.90 29.71
C ASP A 620 15.79 -22.05 29.27
N SER A 621 14.66 -22.18 29.93
CA SER A 621 13.45 -21.41 29.67
C SER A 621 13.62 -19.90 29.90
N GLN A 622 14.68 -19.46 30.61
CA GLN A 622 15.02 -18.07 30.81
C GLN A 622 15.93 -17.52 29.68
N ASP A 623 16.50 -18.40 28.86
CA ASP A 623 17.22 -17.94 27.65
C ASP A 623 16.28 -17.14 26.75
N ARG A 624 16.77 -16.04 26.24
CA ARG A 624 15.95 -15.09 25.45
C ARG A 624 15.31 -15.73 24.20
N ASN A 625 16.07 -16.58 23.50
CA ASN A 625 15.59 -17.22 22.27
C ASN A 625 14.58 -18.32 22.63
N VAL A 626 14.90 -19.17 23.60
CA VAL A 626 14.00 -20.23 24.10
C VAL A 626 12.69 -19.64 24.62
N SER A 627 12.76 -18.66 25.52
CA SER A 627 11.59 -17.97 26.08
C SER A 627 10.71 -17.34 24.98
N ARG A 628 11.34 -16.75 23.94
CA ARG A 628 10.61 -16.19 22.80
C ARG A 628 9.84 -17.26 22.03
N GLN A 629 10.46 -18.43 21.77
CA GLN A 629 9.79 -19.51 21.03
C GLN A 629 8.64 -20.10 21.83
N LEU A 630 8.86 -20.43 23.10
CA LEU A 630 7.80 -20.94 23.99
C LEU A 630 6.62 -19.96 24.06
N LYS A 631 6.91 -18.67 24.18
CA LYS A 631 5.87 -17.62 24.15
C LYS A 631 5.17 -17.49 22.80
N SER A 632 5.85 -17.74 21.69
CA SER A 632 5.20 -17.77 20.37
C SER A 632 4.26 -18.97 20.27
N LEU A 633 4.75 -20.17 20.60
CA LEU A 633 3.95 -21.40 20.57
C LEU A 633 2.73 -21.33 21.49
N SER A 634 2.84 -20.72 22.68
CA SER A 634 1.70 -20.55 23.59
C SER A 634 0.59 -19.62 23.10
N ARG A 635 0.79 -18.95 21.96
CA ARG A 635 -0.18 -18.04 21.32
C ARG A 635 -0.80 -18.62 20.06
N THR A 636 -0.42 -19.82 19.68
CA THR A 636 -0.98 -20.53 18.52
C THR A 636 -2.24 -21.31 18.93
N ALA A 637 -3.15 -21.51 17.98
CA ALA A 637 -4.29 -22.38 18.18
C ALA A 637 -3.82 -23.85 18.22
N PRO A 638 -4.18 -24.64 19.24
CA PRO A 638 -3.63 -25.98 19.43
C PRO A 638 -3.92 -26.92 18.25
N ILE A 639 -5.14 -26.88 17.69
CA ILE A 639 -5.51 -27.72 16.54
C ILE A 639 -4.67 -27.33 15.32
N ALA A 640 -4.56 -26.03 15.02
CA ALA A 640 -3.77 -25.52 13.89
C ALA A 640 -2.29 -25.88 14.03
N LEU A 641 -1.74 -25.78 15.25
CA LEU A 641 -0.36 -26.16 15.56
C LEU A 641 -0.12 -27.64 15.29
N SER A 642 -1.03 -28.52 15.76
CA SER A 642 -0.96 -29.96 15.57
C SER A 642 -1.04 -30.35 14.11
N MET A 643 -2.01 -29.81 13.36
CA MET A 643 -2.19 -30.11 11.96
C MET A 643 -1.00 -29.59 11.12
N ALA A 644 -0.50 -28.39 11.39
CA ALA A 644 0.69 -27.86 10.71
C ALA A 644 1.93 -28.71 10.95
N SER A 645 2.15 -29.17 12.20
CA SER A 645 3.27 -30.07 12.53
C SER A 645 3.17 -31.39 11.77
N ALA A 646 2.00 -32.03 11.75
CA ALA A 646 1.78 -33.27 11.03
C ALA A 646 2.04 -33.13 9.52
N LEU A 647 1.54 -32.07 8.89
CA LEU A 647 1.77 -31.78 7.47
C LEU A 647 3.25 -31.53 7.14
N ILE A 648 3.98 -30.85 8.03
CA ILE A 648 5.43 -30.67 7.87
C ILE A 648 6.15 -32.00 7.95
N ASP A 649 5.80 -32.84 8.92
CA ASP A 649 6.45 -34.14 9.13
C ASP A 649 6.19 -35.11 7.98
N GLU A 650 4.96 -35.13 7.44
CA GLU A 650 4.58 -35.93 6.26
C GLU A 650 5.38 -35.53 5.00
N SER A 651 5.89 -34.29 4.93
CA SER A 651 6.73 -33.84 3.81
C SER A 651 8.00 -34.67 3.60
N ALA A 652 8.47 -35.37 4.64
CA ALA A 652 9.65 -36.25 4.57
C ALA A 652 9.41 -37.53 3.72
N SER A 653 8.17 -37.99 3.65
CA SER A 653 7.80 -39.27 3.03
C SER A 653 6.90 -39.13 1.80
N THR A 654 6.53 -37.93 1.42
CA THR A 654 5.64 -37.64 0.29
C THR A 654 6.33 -36.80 -0.77
N SER A 655 5.91 -36.94 -2.02
CA SER A 655 6.24 -36.00 -3.07
C SER A 655 5.62 -34.62 -2.77
N LEU A 656 6.08 -33.55 -3.44
CA LEU A 656 5.48 -32.23 -3.26
C LEU A 656 3.98 -32.25 -3.65
N SER A 657 3.62 -32.91 -4.75
CA SER A 657 2.22 -33.00 -5.20
C SER A 657 1.33 -33.72 -4.19
N GLU A 658 1.79 -34.84 -3.62
CA GLU A 658 1.06 -35.55 -2.56
C GLU A 658 0.91 -34.70 -1.30
N GLY A 659 1.99 -34.02 -0.87
CA GLY A 659 1.93 -33.14 0.29
C GLY A 659 0.98 -31.94 0.10
N LEU A 660 0.94 -31.35 -1.09
CA LEU A 660 -0.01 -30.28 -1.41
C LEU A 660 -1.47 -30.79 -1.40
N GLN A 661 -1.70 -32.03 -1.83
CA GLN A 661 -3.04 -32.64 -1.74
C GLN A 661 -3.45 -32.89 -0.29
N LEU A 662 -2.53 -33.31 0.59
CA LEU A 662 -2.80 -33.47 2.01
C LEU A 662 -3.19 -32.14 2.70
N GLU A 663 -2.60 -31.01 2.28
CA GLU A 663 -3.05 -29.69 2.73
C GLU A 663 -4.50 -29.43 2.33
N LEU A 664 -4.87 -29.66 1.06
CA LEU A 664 -6.25 -29.45 0.58
C LEU A 664 -7.26 -30.36 1.28
N ASP A 665 -6.92 -31.63 1.50
CA ASP A 665 -7.83 -32.61 2.09
C ASP A 665 -8.22 -32.25 3.56
N ARG A 666 -7.38 -31.50 4.28
CA ARG A 666 -7.61 -31.10 5.67
C ARG A 666 -8.21 -29.71 5.86
N LEU A 667 -8.45 -28.95 4.77
CA LEU A 667 -8.99 -27.59 4.87
C LEU A 667 -10.37 -27.54 5.52
N THR A 668 -11.27 -28.46 5.15
CA THR A 668 -12.61 -28.49 5.74
C THR A 668 -12.53 -28.68 7.27
N GLU A 669 -11.66 -29.57 7.73
CA GLU A 669 -11.48 -29.83 9.16
C GLU A 669 -11.02 -28.57 9.89
N ILE A 670 -9.94 -27.91 9.46
CA ILE A 670 -9.39 -26.74 10.16
C ILE A 670 -10.35 -25.54 10.15
N PHE A 671 -11.00 -25.25 9.00
CA PHE A 671 -11.92 -24.12 8.90
C PHE A 671 -13.28 -24.36 9.58
N SER A 672 -13.57 -25.61 9.98
CA SER A 672 -14.77 -25.96 10.78
C SER A 672 -14.54 -25.76 12.29
N THR A 673 -13.31 -25.46 12.75
CA THR A 673 -13.01 -25.28 14.15
C THR A 673 -13.49 -23.92 14.68
N ALA A 674 -13.90 -23.85 15.94
CA ALA A 674 -14.19 -22.59 16.62
C ALA A 674 -12.96 -21.70 16.70
N ASP A 675 -11.78 -22.29 16.88
CA ASP A 675 -10.50 -21.59 16.97
C ASP A 675 -10.11 -20.88 15.65
N SER A 676 -10.48 -21.43 14.49
CA SER A 676 -10.23 -20.77 13.19
C SER A 676 -11.06 -19.50 13.06
N LEU A 677 -12.35 -19.54 13.38
CA LEU A 677 -13.21 -18.36 13.36
C LEU A 677 -12.77 -17.30 14.37
N GLU A 678 -12.39 -17.74 15.58
CA GLU A 678 -11.89 -16.84 16.64
C GLU A 678 -10.60 -16.14 16.20
N GLY A 679 -9.61 -16.89 15.74
CA GLY A 679 -8.30 -16.34 15.36
C GLY A 679 -8.39 -15.35 14.19
N LEU A 680 -9.15 -15.70 13.15
CA LEU A 680 -9.37 -14.85 11.98
C LEU A 680 -10.19 -13.58 12.34
N SER A 681 -11.24 -13.72 13.20
CA SER A 681 -12.04 -12.58 13.66
C SER A 681 -11.21 -11.65 14.56
N ALA A 682 -10.43 -12.20 15.48
CA ALA A 682 -9.56 -11.43 16.37
C ALA A 682 -8.53 -10.59 15.60
N LEU A 683 -7.99 -11.13 14.51
CA LEU A 683 -7.07 -10.38 13.63
C LEU A 683 -7.77 -9.17 12.98
N ILE A 684 -8.99 -9.34 12.48
CA ILE A 684 -9.77 -8.24 11.86
C ILE A 684 -10.10 -7.16 12.90
N GLU A 685 -10.45 -7.58 14.12
CA GLU A 685 -10.86 -6.72 15.23
C GLU A 685 -9.66 -6.09 15.96
N GLY A 686 -8.43 -6.50 15.64
CA GLY A 686 -7.21 -5.99 16.29
C GLY A 686 -7.07 -6.37 17.76
N ARG A 687 -7.71 -7.46 18.19
CA ARG A 687 -7.64 -8.02 19.56
C ARG A 687 -6.80 -9.30 19.62
N LYS A 688 -6.48 -9.75 20.81
CA LYS A 688 -5.86 -11.06 21.01
C LYS A 688 -6.92 -12.15 20.91
N PRO A 689 -6.63 -13.28 20.23
CA PRO A 689 -7.53 -14.44 20.21
C PRO A 689 -7.53 -15.18 21.55
N THR A 690 -8.62 -15.90 21.83
CA THR A 690 -8.76 -16.83 22.94
C THR A 690 -9.18 -18.18 22.38
N TYR A 691 -8.27 -19.14 22.38
CA TYR A 691 -8.49 -20.47 21.80
C TYR A 691 -9.08 -21.43 22.82
N THR A 692 -10.03 -22.26 22.38
CA THR A 692 -10.73 -23.26 23.19
C THR A 692 -10.34 -24.69 22.86
N ASN A 693 -9.60 -24.89 21.77
CA ASN A 693 -9.21 -26.20 21.25
C ASN A 693 -10.44 -27.00 20.74
N GLU A 694 -11.38 -26.30 20.12
CA GLU A 694 -12.62 -26.84 19.57
C GLU A 694 -12.79 -26.50 18.09
#